data_8cf3c57593a6d6c04eb52df27ed23788
#
_entry.id   8cf3c57593a6d6c04eb52df27ed23788
#
_cell.length_a   1.000
_cell.length_b   1.000
_cell.length_c   1.000
_cell.angle_alpha   90.00
_cell.angle_beta   90.00
_cell.angle_gamma   90.00
#
_symmetry.space_group_name_H-M   'P 1'
#
loop_
_entity.id
_entity.type
_entity.pdbx_description
1 polymer ?
#
loop_
_entity_poly.entity_id
_entity_poly.type
_entity_poly.pdbx_seq_one_letter_code
_entity_poly.pdbx_strand_id
1 'polypeptide(L)'
;MIALAVAGLTQVRSSNVNGIVSGSDSNLPAVRVRLLRDRASQPERETVSDANGRFRFAGLTWGSYTLDFAADGWQPRQIRITIRPESTLSVKVALLVAGGEQVPPRSQTVEEAIWFGTNFTTFETKQLPNGRNVWSLLQGQEASTVTNRFEIGGTESAVPALFSAFGASWTENQYRLNGLDVTDPYVPGLPLINPDFDTLAEFQVITAWKPASSRASGASLSLASPSPTDPWHGGAAMFGSGSALQSDNMNARLQNLDFPGPEQLNSLLDGSLQLGGKLPLPSMRLPFFAALSIQQVSQSLGGFAAPINSGVNRILLDFTPWSNRVQRLDLLYSGQHVFNTRQGALPTVAPESTTRGNDNFNQFQARWSRFFGPASLLSASFGVVNAIVSSRFQNGVRGISTVDLPLMLFTGPAPLARSGLRTQYEAQSIYQAMWNGPLGSHSMSVGFDWSRSDITNRWYAMGNAGQVLVNGQGSEWVRWNTPAQAQQYVQNVAEFVQDAWRPWKWLSLPLGLRIDTSTGRANGASNGIRWTTLQPRLGFVASLPIPGLILQGSWSRYGHLLQGRYLDYGNPAALGAQVYRWQDLNADGVAQSQEVGPLLRVSGGPHSAVDRGISRPYTDEFGFGMQENLANRLTASIHFFRRDDHLSIALQNTGVPFSQYMPVQYPDPGNDGIPGTADDQMLTLYNQDPSSLGHDFLVLTNPGLRASYKGFQALVQLRLRTWWEFSASFTAGQTLAHTGPGNSPFQNDTGFVNTLAIDPNTLVMSQGRTYFDRGYMGKITAYYAAPRGFYLAAVATYFDGAPFGRLLFVNGFNQGPFFVRATPVGHPGGFQTQLNATIDVRLARDFRLERGTLSAYLDVFNIMNWSSNTQESGLTGPAFLLRVPLTVEAPRTFRFGASWHF
;
A
#
# COMPACT_ATOMS: atom_id res chain seq x y z
N MET A 1 -26.38 1.72 28.20
CA MET A 1 -25.83 0.97 27.06
C MET A 1 -24.30 1.10 26.93
N ILE A 2 -23.57 1.56 27.98
CA ILE A 2 -22.11 1.76 27.98
C ILE A 2 -21.37 0.63 28.74
N ALA A 3 -22.08 -0.24 29.41
CA ALA A 3 -21.47 -1.23 30.31
C ALA A 3 -21.25 -2.64 29.71
N LEU A 4 -21.48 -2.85 28.40
CA LEU A 4 -21.29 -4.13 27.72
C LEU A 4 -20.26 -4.11 26.57
N ALA A 5 -19.54 -3.00 26.39
CA ALA A 5 -18.58 -2.83 25.30
C ALA A 5 -17.09 -2.98 25.72
N VAL A 6 -16.81 -3.55 26.87
CA VAL A 6 -15.42 -3.62 27.42
C VAL A 6 -14.79 -5.00 27.22
N ALA A 7 -15.22 -5.73 26.24
CA ALA A 7 -14.57 -7.01 25.90
C ALA A 7 -13.95 -6.92 24.53
N GLY A 8 -12.78 -6.33 24.46
CA GLY A 8 -12.09 -6.55 23.31
C GLY A 8 -10.95 -5.65 22.93
N LEU A 9 -9.79 -5.74 22.49
CA LEU A 9 -9.09 -6.69 21.81
C LEU A 9 -8.01 -6.25 20.85
N THR A 10 -6.82 -6.69 20.89
CA THR A 10 -5.72 -6.32 20.01
C THR A 10 -5.20 -7.42 19.15
N GLN A 11 -4.66 -7.00 18.02
CA GLN A 11 -3.62 -7.73 17.37
C GLN A 11 -2.23 -7.23 17.85
N VAL A 12 -1.62 -7.92 18.76
CA VAL A 12 -0.20 -8.17 18.66
C VAL A 12 -0.11 -9.44 17.84
N ARG A 13 0.39 -9.36 16.61
CA ARG A 13 0.78 -10.55 15.86
C ARG A 13 1.90 -11.18 16.64
N SER A 14 1.58 -12.16 17.45
CA SER A 14 2.53 -12.75 18.36
C SER A 14 3.25 -13.89 17.69
N SER A 15 4.54 -13.87 17.84
CA SER A 15 5.45 -14.90 17.37
C SER A 15 6.01 -15.67 18.54
N ASN A 16 6.67 -16.76 18.24
CA ASN A 16 7.19 -17.63 19.29
C ASN A 16 8.66 -17.95 19.01
N VAL A 17 9.39 -18.20 20.05
CA VAL A 17 10.76 -18.74 19.98
C VAL A 17 10.80 -20.02 20.77
N ASN A 18 11.11 -21.12 20.10
CA ASN A 18 11.42 -22.40 20.72
C ASN A 18 12.92 -22.64 20.63
N GLY A 19 13.52 -23.25 21.62
CA GLY A 19 14.93 -23.57 21.52
C GLY A 19 15.35 -24.77 22.35
N ILE A 20 16.55 -25.28 21.99
CA ILE A 20 17.24 -26.33 22.74
C ILE A 20 18.65 -25.81 23.03
N VAL A 21 19.01 -25.88 24.29
CA VAL A 21 20.37 -25.61 24.75
C VAL A 21 21.08 -26.94 24.99
N SER A 22 22.26 -27.10 24.40
CA SER A 22 23.10 -28.30 24.56
C SER A 22 24.50 -27.90 25.03
N GLY A 23 25.16 -28.84 25.67
CA GLY A 23 26.60 -28.85 25.93
C GLY A 23 27.34 -29.66 24.88
N SER A 24 28.58 -30.11 25.19
CA SER A 24 29.40 -30.93 24.32
C SER A 24 28.74 -32.29 23.97
N ASP A 25 28.07 -32.94 24.91
CA ASP A 25 27.60 -34.32 24.75
C ASP A 25 26.12 -34.52 25.09
N SER A 26 25.43 -33.54 25.67
CA SER A 26 24.02 -33.64 26.09
C SER A 26 23.28 -32.30 26.07
N ASN A 27 21.96 -32.36 26.09
CA ASN A 27 21.12 -31.18 26.28
C ASN A 27 21.27 -30.68 27.76
N LEU A 28 21.33 -29.36 27.93
CA LEU A 28 21.58 -28.72 29.22
C LEU A 28 20.28 -28.28 29.89
N PRO A 29 19.89 -28.89 31.04
CA PRO A 29 18.81 -28.38 31.86
C PRO A 29 19.26 -27.15 32.66
N ALA A 30 18.28 -26.42 33.19
CA ALA A 30 18.46 -25.28 34.09
C ALA A 30 19.31 -24.12 33.57
N VAL A 31 19.45 -23.99 32.24
CA VAL A 31 20.09 -22.82 31.64
C VAL A 31 19.13 -21.65 31.70
N ARG A 32 19.57 -20.54 32.27
CA ARG A 32 18.82 -19.30 32.28
C ARG A 32 18.88 -18.68 30.87
N VAL A 33 17.71 -18.44 30.27
CA VAL A 33 17.59 -17.84 28.96
C VAL A 33 16.82 -16.51 29.09
N ARG A 34 17.48 -15.41 28.76
CA ARG A 34 16.87 -14.07 28.75
C ARG A 34 16.65 -13.62 27.34
N LEU A 35 15.48 -13.08 27.06
CA LEU A 35 15.13 -12.45 25.79
C LEU A 35 15.17 -10.92 25.97
N LEU A 36 16.10 -10.29 25.30
CA LEU A 36 16.25 -8.84 25.29
C LEU A 36 15.81 -8.32 23.91
N ARG A 37 14.97 -7.32 23.88
CA ARG A 37 14.71 -6.58 22.64
C ARG A 37 15.98 -5.82 22.24
N ASP A 38 16.23 -5.65 20.95
CA ASP A 38 17.47 -5.01 20.48
C ASP A 38 17.69 -3.66 21.18
N ARG A 39 18.88 -3.49 21.79
CA ARG A 39 19.30 -2.34 22.59
C ARG A 39 18.59 -2.14 23.94
N ALA A 40 17.75 -3.05 24.39
CA ALA A 40 17.20 -2.99 25.75
C ALA A 40 18.24 -3.46 26.77
N SER A 41 18.41 -2.73 27.88
CA SER A 41 19.30 -3.10 28.98
C SER A 41 18.67 -4.10 29.97
N GLN A 42 17.35 -4.28 29.92
CA GLN A 42 16.61 -5.23 30.73
C GLN A 42 15.93 -6.30 29.86
N PRO A 43 15.89 -7.55 30.32
CA PRO A 43 15.24 -8.61 29.57
C PRO A 43 13.73 -8.36 29.52
N GLU A 44 13.16 -8.43 28.32
CA GLU A 44 11.71 -8.40 28.11
C GLU A 44 11.07 -9.66 28.72
N ARG A 45 11.79 -10.77 28.65
CA ARG A 45 11.38 -12.04 29.23
C ARG A 45 12.57 -12.89 29.66
N GLU A 46 12.31 -13.79 30.59
CA GLU A 46 13.27 -14.80 31.10
C GLU A 46 12.58 -16.13 31.25
N THR A 47 13.28 -17.21 30.92
CA THR A 47 12.87 -18.59 31.12
C THR A 47 14.08 -19.44 31.50
N VAL A 48 13.84 -20.70 31.90
CA VAL A 48 14.88 -21.68 32.20
C VAL A 48 14.64 -22.91 31.35
N SER A 49 15.69 -23.51 30.80
CA SER A 49 15.57 -24.74 30.02
C SER A 49 15.12 -25.93 30.91
N ASP A 50 14.25 -26.79 30.35
CA ASP A 50 13.72 -27.99 31.00
C ASP A 50 14.76 -29.10 31.06
N ALA A 51 14.36 -30.26 31.60
CA ALA A 51 15.23 -31.46 31.76
C ALA A 51 15.79 -31.97 30.41
N ASN A 52 15.19 -31.58 29.27
CA ASN A 52 15.65 -31.91 27.93
C ASN A 52 16.39 -30.75 27.25
N GLY A 53 16.79 -29.73 28.02
CA GLY A 53 17.46 -28.54 27.51
C GLY A 53 16.55 -27.59 26.67
N ARG A 54 15.24 -27.76 26.69
CA ARG A 54 14.30 -26.98 25.90
C ARG A 54 13.88 -25.71 26.61
N PHE A 55 13.81 -24.63 25.88
CA PHE A 55 13.24 -23.36 26.35
C PHE A 55 12.24 -22.81 25.36
N ARG A 56 11.39 -21.90 25.82
CA ARG A 56 10.31 -21.39 25.02
C ARG A 56 9.89 -19.99 25.45
N PHE A 57 9.70 -19.11 24.45
CA PHE A 57 9.02 -17.82 24.59
C PHE A 57 7.82 -17.80 23.65
N ALA A 58 6.64 -17.53 24.20
CA ALA A 58 5.40 -17.40 23.44
C ALA A 58 4.90 -15.97 23.45
N GLY A 59 4.15 -15.59 22.43
CA GLY A 59 3.48 -14.29 22.40
C GLY A 59 4.44 -13.12 22.30
N LEU A 60 5.49 -13.25 21.50
CA LEU A 60 6.45 -12.19 21.25
C LEU A 60 5.94 -11.28 20.12
N THR A 61 6.20 -10.01 20.26
CA THR A 61 6.12 -9.10 19.13
C THR A 61 7.25 -9.40 18.14
N TRP A 62 7.00 -9.19 16.86
CA TRP A 62 8.03 -9.32 15.85
C TRP A 62 9.12 -8.24 16.03
N GLY A 63 10.34 -8.52 15.58
CA GLY A 63 11.47 -7.62 15.72
C GLY A 63 12.79 -8.32 15.99
N SER A 64 13.85 -7.54 16.16
CA SER A 64 15.16 -8.02 16.51
C SER A 64 15.32 -8.17 18.02
N TYR A 65 15.76 -9.33 18.43
CA TYR A 65 15.98 -9.68 19.84
C TYR A 65 17.36 -10.28 20.03
N THR A 66 17.85 -10.21 21.26
CA THR A 66 19.04 -10.97 21.72
C THR A 66 18.60 -12.00 22.75
N LEU A 67 18.90 -13.26 22.51
CA LEU A 67 18.82 -14.32 23.48
C LEU A 67 20.15 -14.38 24.22
N ASP A 68 20.11 -14.26 25.55
CA ASP A 68 21.26 -14.35 26.46
C ASP A 68 21.16 -15.61 27.31
N PHE A 69 22.15 -16.47 27.19
CA PHE A 69 22.19 -17.77 27.84
C PHE A 69 23.26 -17.77 28.93
N ALA A 70 22.87 -18.15 30.13
CA ALA A 70 23.77 -18.27 31.29
C ALA A 70 23.48 -19.53 32.09
N ALA A 71 24.54 -20.29 32.41
CA ALA A 71 24.48 -21.45 33.29
C ALA A 71 25.81 -21.59 34.03
N ASP A 72 25.77 -22.12 35.28
CA ASP A 72 26.98 -22.30 36.08
C ASP A 72 27.90 -23.34 35.47
N GLY A 73 29.18 -23.03 35.37
CA GLY A 73 30.20 -23.87 34.73
C GLY A 73 30.25 -23.76 33.19
N TRP A 74 29.45 -22.92 32.58
CA TRP A 74 29.39 -22.72 31.13
C TRP A 74 29.69 -21.27 30.75
N GLN A 75 30.25 -21.05 29.56
CA GLN A 75 30.48 -19.69 29.04
C GLN A 75 29.14 -19.04 28.68
N PRO A 76 28.86 -17.84 29.17
CA PRO A 76 27.69 -17.09 28.74
C PRO A 76 27.70 -16.84 27.23
N ARG A 77 26.53 -16.98 26.61
CA ARG A 77 26.40 -16.80 25.16
C ARG A 77 25.24 -15.91 24.80
N GLN A 78 25.46 -15.05 23.82
CA GLN A 78 24.41 -14.22 23.26
C GLN A 78 24.20 -14.55 21.78
N ILE A 79 22.93 -14.61 21.38
CA ILE A 79 22.54 -14.85 19.99
C ILE A 79 21.51 -13.80 19.61
N ARG A 80 21.78 -13.05 18.57
CA ARG A 80 20.79 -12.16 17.98
C ARG A 80 19.85 -12.98 17.09
N ILE A 81 18.55 -12.76 17.24
CA ILE A 81 17.51 -13.40 16.45
C ILE A 81 16.58 -12.32 15.91
N THR A 82 16.01 -12.56 14.74
CA THR A 82 14.92 -11.75 14.19
C THR A 82 13.66 -12.58 14.23
N ILE A 83 12.67 -12.10 14.99
CA ILE A 83 11.36 -12.74 15.10
C ILE A 83 10.47 -12.07 14.04
N ARG A 84 9.90 -12.88 13.17
CA ARG A 84 8.94 -12.42 12.16
C ARG A 84 7.51 -12.55 12.72
N PRO A 85 6.55 -11.76 12.25
CA PRO A 85 5.18 -11.84 12.72
C PRO A 85 4.56 -13.19 12.48
N GLU A 86 3.75 -13.64 13.46
CA GLU A 86 3.03 -14.92 13.39
C GLU A 86 3.93 -16.13 13.10
N SER A 87 5.22 -16.01 13.41
CA SER A 87 6.21 -17.07 13.18
C SER A 87 6.57 -17.80 14.46
N THR A 88 6.98 -19.05 14.34
CA THR A 88 7.70 -19.76 15.40
C THR A 88 9.13 -19.97 14.95
N LEU A 89 10.06 -19.36 15.67
CA LEU A 89 11.49 -19.48 15.42
C LEU A 89 12.07 -20.60 16.26
N SER A 90 12.71 -21.59 15.65
CA SER A 90 13.44 -22.66 16.36
C SER A 90 14.92 -22.34 16.44
N VAL A 91 15.46 -22.31 17.65
CA VAL A 91 16.86 -21.98 17.94
C VAL A 91 17.57 -23.15 18.62
N LYS A 92 18.68 -23.58 18.07
CA LYS A 92 19.59 -24.54 18.74
C LYS A 92 20.85 -23.82 19.17
N VAL A 93 21.19 -23.98 20.44
CA VAL A 93 22.36 -23.32 21.05
C VAL A 93 23.19 -24.34 21.75
N ALA A 94 24.49 -24.39 21.44
CA ALA A 94 25.44 -25.11 22.26
C ALA A 94 26.25 -24.15 23.11
N LEU A 95 26.35 -24.39 24.40
CA LEU A 95 27.23 -23.69 25.33
C LEU A 95 28.57 -24.42 25.42
N LEU A 96 29.64 -23.67 25.68
CA LEU A 96 30.99 -24.18 25.90
C LEU A 96 31.27 -24.22 27.41
N VAL A 97 32.02 -25.20 27.87
CA VAL A 97 32.49 -25.28 29.24
C VAL A 97 33.41 -24.08 29.54
N ALA A 98 33.25 -23.45 30.68
CA ALA A 98 34.11 -22.38 31.10
C ALA A 98 35.59 -22.81 31.14
N GLY A 99 36.48 -22.21 30.33
CA GLY A 99 37.90 -22.51 30.23
C GLY A 99 38.33 -23.45 29.08
N GLY A 100 37.40 -23.90 28.21
CA GLY A 100 37.68 -24.74 27.04
C GLY A 100 38.06 -23.95 25.75
N GLU A 101 38.77 -24.59 24.85
CA GLU A 101 39.22 -24.04 23.56
C GLU A 101 38.06 -23.78 22.61
N GLN A 102 38.09 -22.62 21.93
CA GLN A 102 36.96 -22.13 21.12
C GLN A 102 36.84 -22.83 19.77
N VAL A 103 35.84 -23.71 19.64
CA VAL A 103 35.21 -24.01 18.36
C VAL A 103 33.81 -23.39 18.34
N PRO A 104 33.50 -22.39 17.50
CA PRO A 104 32.19 -21.76 17.56
C PRO A 104 31.12 -22.75 17.10
N PRO A 105 30.18 -23.13 17.97
CA PRO A 105 29.09 -24.02 17.57
C PRO A 105 28.09 -23.30 16.71
N ARG A 106 27.60 -23.96 15.68
CA ARG A 106 26.60 -23.44 14.73
C ARG A 106 25.26 -23.29 15.44
N SER A 107 24.76 -22.06 15.52
CA SER A 107 23.34 -21.83 15.83
C SER A 107 22.52 -21.99 14.54
N GLN A 108 21.54 -22.90 14.53
CA GLN A 108 20.59 -23.03 13.43
C GLN A 108 19.27 -22.41 13.85
N THR A 109 18.79 -21.43 13.10
CA THR A 109 17.43 -20.90 13.20
C THR A 109 16.62 -21.48 12.06
N VAL A 110 15.49 -22.11 12.37
CA VAL A 110 14.54 -22.62 11.37
C VAL A 110 13.23 -21.87 11.54
N GLU A 111 12.76 -21.27 10.50
CA GLU A 111 11.50 -20.54 10.49
C GLU A 111 10.34 -21.51 10.23
N GLU A 112 9.29 -21.45 11.05
CA GLU A 112 8.18 -22.41 11.01
C GLU A 112 6.90 -21.87 10.35
N ALA A 113 6.85 -20.58 10.00
CA ALA A 113 5.70 -19.97 9.35
C ALA A 113 6.02 -19.50 7.94
N ILE A 114 5.06 -19.67 7.04
CA ILE A 114 5.14 -19.14 5.70
C ILE A 114 4.41 -17.81 5.66
N TRP A 115 5.10 -16.78 5.23
CA TRP A 115 4.56 -15.55 4.68
C TRP A 115 5.66 -14.96 3.77
N PHE A 116 5.26 -14.16 2.82
CA PHE A 116 6.19 -13.59 1.86
C PHE A 116 6.10 -12.07 1.89
N GLY A 117 7.23 -11.40 2.02
CA GLY A 117 7.31 -9.95 2.14
C GLY A 117 8.51 -9.51 2.97
N THR A 118 8.54 -8.24 3.39
CA THR A 118 9.65 -7.62 4.10
C THR A 118 9.23 -7.07 5.45
N ASN A 119 10.08 -7.27 6.44
CA ASN A 119 10.00 -6.60 7.73
C ASN A 119 11.07 -5.51 7.80
N PHE A 120 10.64 -4.26 7.81
CA PHE A 120 11.51 -3.09 7.92
C PHE A 120 11.77 -2.79 9.40
N THR A 121 13.02 -2.88 9.78
CA THR A 121 13.49 -2.57 11.14
C THR A 121 14.04 -1.14 11.19
N THR A 122 14.52 -0.76 12.36
CA THR A 122 15.23 0.53 12.51
C THR A 122 16.49 0.63 11.66
N PHE A 123 17.05 -0.50 11.17
CA PHE A 123 18.17 -0.49 10.24
C PHE A 123 17.73 0.08 8.88
N GLU A 124 16.71 -0.52 8.27
CA GLU A 124 16.23 -0.10 6.94
C GLU A 124 15.64 1.31 6.97
N THR A 125 14.98 1.68 8.06
CA THR A 125 14.36 3.00 8.17
C THR A 125 15.38 4.12 8.47
N LYS A 126 16.42 3.88 9.27
CA LYS A 126 17.35 4.94 9.71
C LYS A 126 18.67 4.95 8.98
N GLN A 127 19.17 3.81 8.49
CA GLN A 127 20.51 3.71 7.94
C GLN A 127 20.55 3.73 6.41
N LEU A 128 19.49 3.27 5.73
CA LEU A 128 19.43 3.35 4.28
C LEU A 128 18.83 4.68 3.80
N PRO A 129 19.27 5.21 2.64
CA PRO A 129 18.62 6.38 2.04
C PRO A 129 17.17 6.05 1.69
N ASN A 130 16.26 6.93 2.02
CA ASN A 130 14.82 6.78 1.75
C ASN A 130 14.12 8.14 1.83
N GLY A 131 12.91 8.25 1.29
CA GLY A 131 12.08 9.45 1.31
C GLY A 131 11.45 9.79 2.67
N ARG A 132 11.77 9.07 3.74
CA ARG A 132 11.19 9.20 5.10
C ARG A 132 9.67 8.99 5.11
N ASN A 133 9.24 8.05 4.29
CA ASN A 133 7.87 7.55 4.26
C ASN A 133 7.86 6.06 3.92
N VAL A 134 6.76 5.38 4.20
CA VAL A 134 6.64 3.92 4.00
C VAL A 134 6.66 3.54 2.52
N TRP A 135 6.20 4.41 1.63
CA TRP A 135 6.15 4.11 0.19
C TRP A 135 7.52 4.10 -0.45
N SER A 136 8.44 4.97 0.01
CA SER A 136 9.85 4.94 -0.46
C SER A 136 10.56 3.65 -0.03
N LEU A 137 10.21 3.08 1.13
CA LEU A 137 10.72 1.76 1.54
C LEU A 137 10.17 0.65 0.64
N LEU A 138 8.86 0.69 0.32
CA LEU A 138 8.27 -0.26 -0.62
C LEU A 138 8.92 -0.19 -1.98
N GLN A 139 9.07 1.03 -2.52
CA GLN A 139 9.69 1.25 -3.82
C GLN A 139 11.15 0.77 -3.86
N GLY A 140 11.95 1.12 -2.86
CA GLY A 140 13.40 0.89 -2.88
C GLY A 140 13.83 -0.48 -2.37
N GLN A 141 13.05 -1.13 -1.51
CA GLN A 141 13.55 -2.27 -0.73
C GLN A 141 12.64 -3.50 -0.73
N GLU A 142 11.30 -3.36 -0.91
CA GLU A 142 10.43 -4.52 -1.05
C GLU A 142 10.46 -5.05 -2.47
N ALA A 143 10.97 -6.27 -2.65
CA ALA A 143 11.32 -6.83 -3.95
C ALA A 143 10.14 -6.98 -4.92
N SER A 144 8.92 -7.16 -4.42
CA SER A 144 7.72 -7.46 -5.23
C SER A 144 6.85 -6.23 -5.54
N THR A 145 7.13 -5.07 -4.93
CA THR A 145 6.24 -3.91 -5.01
C THR A 145 6.60 -2.94 -6.14
N VAL A 146 5.56 -2.42 -6.77
CA VAL A 146 5.60 -1.35 -7.77
C VAL A 146 4.70 -0.23 -7.30
N THR A 147 5.21 0.99 -7.23
CA THR A 147 4.45 2.19 -6.90
C THR A 147 3.99 2.92 -8.17
N ASN A 148 2.93 3.72 -8.06
CA ASN A 148 2.40 4.51 -9.20
C ASN A 148 3.28 5.72 -9.54
N ARG A 149 4.23 6.05 -8.68
CA ARG A 149 5.17 7.16 -8.86
C ARG A 149 6.52 6.79 -8.26
N PHE A 150 7.57 7.47 -8.67
CA PHE A 150 8.90 7.32 -8.11
C PHE A 150 9.14 8.39 -7.04
N GLU A 151 9.34 7.94 -5.81
CA GLU A 151 9.60 8.79 -4.66
C GLU A 151 11.08 9.17 -4.61
N ILE A 152 11.40 10.43 -4.86
CA ILE A 152 12.78 10.94 -4.80
C ILE A 152 12.90 12.00 -3.71
N GLY A 153 13.69 11.70 -2.69
CA GLY A 153 14.02 12.63 -1.63
C GLY A 153 12.91 12.95 -0.62
N GLY A 154 11.72 12.39 -0.76
CA GLY A 154 10.58 12.67 0.11
C GLY A 154 9.68 13.79 -0.38
N THR A 155 9.77 14.17 -1.64
CA THR A 155 8.98 15.26 -2.23
C THR A 155 7.49 14.96 -2.20
N GLU A 156 7.10 13.71 -2.35
CA GLU A 156 5.70 13.24 -2.39
C GLU A 156 5.19 12.67 -1.06
N SER A 157 5.90 12.86 0.04
CA SER A 157 5.65 12.16 1.30
C SER A 157 4.32 12.47 1.96
N ALA A 158 3.70 13.62 1.69
CA ALA A 158 2.40 13.98 2.23
C ALA A 158 1.20 13.32 1.51
N VAL A 159 1.45 12.62 0.40
CA VAL A 159 0.41 11.97 -0.39
C VAL A 159 0.66 10.46 -0.42
N PRO A 160 -0.32 9.60 -0.08
CA PRO A 160 -0.17 8.16 -0.21
C PRO A 160 0.12 7.74 -1.64
N ALA A 161 1.11 6.85 -1.85
CA ALA A 161 1.30 6.22 -3.14
C ALA A 161 0.38 5.00 -3.28
N LEU A 162 -0.15 4.81 -4.48
CA LEU A 162 -0.77 3.55 -4.88
C LEU A 162 0.33 2.55 -5.19
N PHE A 163 0.14 1.29 -4.84
CA PHE A 163 1.12 0.26 -5.18
C PHE A 163 0.48 -1.12 -5.34
N SER A 164 1.12 -1.94 -6.12
CA SER A 164 0.78 -3.35 -6.34
C SER A 164 1.94 -4.24 -5.93
N ALA A 165 1.63 -5.45 -5.52
CA ALA A 165 2.60 -6.52 -5.28
C ALA A 165 2.11 -7.79 -5.98
N PHE A 166 2.99 -8.45 -6.75
CA PHE A 166 2.65 -9.66 -7.52
C PHE A 166 1.34 -9.53 -8.31
N GLY A 167 1.13 -8.40 -8.99
CA GLY A 167 -0.03 -8.14 -9.84
C GLY A 167 -1.37 -7.98 -9.12
N ALA A 168 -1.39 -7.90 -7.78
CA ALA A 168 -2.60 -7.60 -7.04
C ALA A 168 -3.09 -6.19 -7.35
N SER A 169 -4.41 -5.99 -7.42
CA SER A 169 -4.97 -4.64 -7.46
C SER A 169 -4.54 -3.84 -6.23
N TRP A 170 -4.20 -2.56 -6.44
CA TRP A 170 -3.89 -1.65 -5.34
C TRP A 170 -5.08 -1.46 -4.39
N THR A 171 -6.32 -1.62 -4.85
CA THR A 171 -7.53 -1.48 -4.01
C THR A 171 -7.67 -2.57 -2.96
N GLU A 172 -6.90 -3.64 -3.07
CA GLU A 172 -6.93 -4.78 -2.18
C GLU A 172 -5.86 -4.73 -1.08
N ASN A 173 -5.07 -3.65 -1.02
CA ASN A 173 -4.10 -3.42 0.04
C ASN A 173 -4.79 -3.04 1.35
N GLN A 174 -4.25 -3.51 2.47
CA GLN A 174 -4.74 -3.22 3.81
C GLN A 174 -3.65 -2.58 4.66
N TYR A 175 -3.99 -1.53 5.38
CA TYR A 175 -3.10 -0.82 6.30
C TYR A 175 -3.58 -0.99 7.74
N ARG A 176 -2.67 -1.32 8.65
CA ARG A 176 -2.97 -1.43 10.08
C ARG A 176 -1.97 -0.63 10.91
N LEU A 177 -2.44 0.16 11.86
CA LEU A 177 -1.61 0.81 12.87
C LEU A 177 -1.85 0.14 14.22
N ASN A 178 -0.78 -0.44 14.79
CA ASN A 178 -0.86 -1.24 16.02
C ASN A 178 -1.99 -2.30 16.00
N GLY A 179 -2.23 -2.89 14.84
CA GLY A 179 -3.25 -3.91 14.62
C GLY A 179 -4.64 -3.40 14.24
N LEU A 180 -4.98 -2.13 14.46
CA LEU A 180 -6.24 -1.54 14.01
C LEU A 180 -6.19 -1.21 12.52
N ASP A 181 -7.23 -1.54 11.79
CA ASP A 181 -7.37 -1.22 10.36
C ASP A 181 -7.60 0.28 10.16
N VAL A 182 -6.73 0.88 9.36
CA VAL A 182 -6.76 2.30 9.00
C VAL A 182 -6.89 2.51 7.49
N THR A 183 -7.35 1.49 6.79
CA THR A 183 -7.67 1.55 5.35
C THR A 183 -8.97 2.32 5.13
N ASP A 184 -9.05 3.16 4.10
CA ASP A 184 -10.30 3.86 3.74
C ASP A 184 -11.38 2.82 3.34
N PRO A 185 -12.50 2.73 4.07
CA PRO A 185 -13.56 1.78 3.75
C PRO A 185 -14.36 2.14 2.49
N TYR A 186 -14.24 3.36 2.00
CA TYR A 186 -14.92 3.81 0.78
C TYR A 186 -14.10 3.48 -0.47
N VAL A 187 -12.80 3.77 -0.44
CA VAL A 187 -11.83 3.39 -1.48
C VAL A 187 -10.71 2.59 -0.81
N PRO A 188 -10.91 1.28 -0.56
CA PRO A 188 -9.85 0.46 0.01
C PRO A 188 -8.57 0.51 -0.80
N GLY A 189 -7.45 0.12 -0.18
CA GLY A 189 -6.12 0.24 -0.77
C GLY A 189 -5.44 1.58 -0.56
N LEU A 190 -6.17 2.58 -0.06
CA LEU A 190 -5.63 3.84 0.46
C LEU A 190 -5.70 3.85 1.99
N PRO A 191 -4.66 4.29 2.69
CA PRO A 191 -4.77 4.51 4.13
C PRO A 191 -5.50 5.82 4.43
N LEU A 192 -6.26 5.84 5.52
CA LEU A 192 -6.81 7.08 6.09
C LEU A 192 -5.72 7.92 6.75
N ILE A 193 -4.61 7.29 7.14
CA ILE A 193 -3.45 7.94 7.77
C ILE A 193 -2.29 8.11 6.78
N ASN A 194 -1.45 9.11 7.05
CA ASN A 194 -0.12 9.21 6.49
C ASN A 194 0.88 8.78 7.59
N PRO A 195 1.47 7.56 7.52
CA PRO A 195 2.28 7.03 8.62
C PRO A 195 3.47 7.93 8.95
N ASP A 196 3.69 8.17 10.23
CA ASP A 196 4.87 8.90 10.69
C ASP A 196 6.09 7.99 10.74
N PHE A 197 7.07 8.31 9.93
CA PHE A 197 8.26 7.49 9.74
C PHE A 197 9.10 7.34 11.02
N ASP A 198 9.26 8.39 11.80
CA ASP A 198 10.06 8.38 13.01
C ASP A 198 9.39 7.67 14.18
N THR A 199 8.07 7.60 14.19
CA THR A 199 7.29 6.89 15.21
C THR A 199 7.06 5.41 14.89
N LEU A 200 7.66 4.89 13.81
CA LEU A 200 7.63 3.47 13.52
C LEU A 200 8.77 2.76 14.26
N ALA A 201 8.41 1.91 15.21
CA ALA A 201 9.35 0.93 15.75
C ALA A 201 9.63 -0.15 14.73
N GLU A 202 8.60 -0.55 14.01
CA GLU A 202 8.64 -1.60 13.01
C GLU A 202 7.56 -1.38 11.96
N PHE A 203 7.88 -1.77 10.73
CA PHE A 203 6.98 -1.75 9.60
C PHE A 203 7.08 -3.07 8.84
N GLN A 204 5.97 -3.78 8.73
CA GLN A 204 5.91 -5.03 7.99
C GLN A 204 5.01 -4.92 6.78
N VAL A 205 5.45 -5.51 5.68
CA VAL A 205 4.66 -5.72 4.47
C VAL A 205 4.62 -7.21 4.16
N ILE A 206 3.42 -7.77 4.07
CA ILE A 206 3.20 -9.14 3.59
C ILE A 206 2.56 -9.02 2.22
N THR A 207 3.24 -9.52 1.21
CA THR A 207 2.84 -9.39 -0.19
C THR A 207 2.20 -10.65 -0.73
N ALA A 208 2.58 -11.84 -0.22
CA ALA A 208 1.99 -13.13 -0.58
C ALA A 208 1.97 -14.09 0.61
N TRP A 209 1.27 -15.22 0.48
CA TRP A 209 1.15 -16.28 1.50
C TRP A 209 0.68 -15.77 2.86
N LYS A 210 -0.32 -14.93 2.84
CA LYS A 210 -0.82 -14.25 4.03
C LYS A 210 -1.50 -15.22 5.00
N PRO A 211 -1.32 -15.05 6.31
CA PRO A 211 -1.97 -15.87 7.34
C PRO A 211 -3.50 -15.69 7.35
N ALA A 212 -4.21 -16.62 8.00
CA ALA A 212 -5.67 -16.57 8.10
C ALA A 212 -6.21 -15.35 8.85
N SER A 213 -5.39 -14.71 9.68
CA SER A 213 -5.70 -13.44 10.33
C SER A 213 -5.79 -12.25 9.36
N SER A 214 -5.16 -12.33 8.18
CA SER A 214 -5.20 -11.30 7.16
C SER A 214 -6.42 -11.46 6.25
N ARG A 215 -7.16 -10.37 6.02
CA ARG A 215 -8.28 -10.34 5.08
C ARG A 215 -7.92 -9.75 3.71
N ALA A 216 -6.74 -9.16 3.55
CA ALA A 216 -6.32 -8.54 2.30
C ALA A 216 -6.04 -9.58 1.22
N SER A 217 -6.55 -9.40 0.00
CA SER A 217 -6.09 -10.12 -1.17
C SER A 217 -4.85 -9.46 -1.81
N GLY A 218 -4.67 -8.15 -1.66
CA GLY A 218 -3.45 -7.40 -1.95
C GLY A 218 -2.41 -7.49 -0.84
N ALA A 219 -1.53 -6.51 -0.72
CA ALA A 219 -0.55 -6.46 0.36
C ALA A 219 -1.19 -6.12 1.72
N SER A 220 -0.64 -6.69 2.79
CA SER A 220 -1.00 -6.34 4.16
C SER A 220 0.15 -5.58 4.82
N LEU A 221 -0.09 -4.34 5.19
CA LEU A 221 0.88 -3.46 5.83
C LEU A 221 0.56 -3.33 7.31
N SER A 222 1.52 -3.65 8.15
CA SER A 222 1.41 -3.52 9.62
C SER A 222 2.44 -2.52 10.12
N LEU A 223 1.96 -1.46 10.71
CA LEU A 223 2.73 -0.36 11.29
C LEU A 223 2.68 -0.49 12.82
N ALA A 224 3.82 -0.50 13.48
CA ALA A 224 3.88 -0.57 14.93
C ALA A 224 4.60 0.65 15.50
N SER A 225 3.99 1.34 16.44
CA SER A 225 4.63 2.39 17.24
C SER A 225 5.52 1.80 18.33
N PRO A 226 6.49 2.56 18.85
CA PRO A 226 7.26 2.16 20.03
C PRO A 226 6.33 1.91 21.21
N SER A 227 6.58 0.82 21.94
CA SER A 227 5.82 0.55 23.16
C SER A 227 6.31 1.45 24.30
N PRO A 228 5.40 1.96 25.16
CA PRO A 228 5.77 2.65 26.39
C PRO A 228 6.68 1.82 27.28
N THR A 229 7.75 2.41 27.77
CA THR A 229 8.74 1.78 28.66
C THR A 229 9.07 2.68 29.84
N ASP A 230 9.54 2.08 30.98
CA ASP A 230 9.89 2.83 32.19
C ASP A 230 11.11 3.76 32.04
N PRO A 231 12.22 3.37 31.40
CA PRO A 231 13.37 4.26 31.23
C PRO A 231 13.04 5.48 30.37
N TRP A 232 13.52 6.65 30.81
CA TRP A 232 13.44 7.85 30.00
C TRP A 232 14.28 7.70 28.74
N HIS A 233 13.67 7.95 27.60
CA HIS A 233 14.29 7.94 26.30
C HIS A 233 13.57 8.94 25.39
N GLY A 234 14.27 9.43 24.42
CA GLY A 234 13.68 10.38 23.49
C GLY A 234 14.55 10.64 22.29
N GLY A 235 14.05 11.49 21.41
CA GLY A 235 14.78 11.88 20.24
C GLY A 235 14.16 13.07 19.54
N ALA A 236 14.98 13.71 18.74
CA ALA A 236 14.56 14.73 17.81
C ALA A 236 15.23 14.45 16.47
N ALA A 237 14.52 14.67 15.38
CA ALA A 237 15.07 14.58 14.05
C ALA A 237 14.61 15.76 13.19
N MET A 238 15.50 16.21 12.31
CA MET A 238 15.19 17.25 11.35
C MET A 238 15.91 16.97 10.03
N PHE A 239 15.17 17.02 8.94
CA PHE A 239 15.68 16.87 7.59
C PHE A 239 15.14 17.98 6.70
N GLY A 240 15.98 18.45 5.78
CA GLY A 240 15.59 19.54 4.90
C GLY A 240 16.31 19.52 3.56
N SER A 241 15.62 20.06 2.57
CA SER A 241 16.11 20.29 1.22
C SER A 241 15.41 21.51 0.62
N GLY A 242 15.89 21.96 -0.53
CA GLY A 242 15.28 23.08 -1.24
C GLY A 242 15.83 23.23 -2.65
N SER A 243 15.35 24.24 -3.37
CA SER A 243 15.68 24.45 -4.79
C SER A 243 17.19 24.56 -5.07
N ALA A 244 17.96 25.15 -4.17
CA ALA A 244 19.43 25.27 -4.30
C ALA A 244 20.16 23.92 -4.13
N LEU A 245 19.48 22.90 -3.61
CA LEU A 245 20.01 21.56 -3.38
C LEU A 245 19.47 20.54 -4.39
N GLN A 246 18.75 20.99 -5.39
CA GLN A 246 18.26 20.16 -6.49
C GLN A 246 18.97 20.57 -7.78
N SER A 247 19.43 19.58 -8.53
CA SER A 247 20.01 19.79 -9.86
C SER A 247 18.92 19.99 -10.91
N ASP A 248 19.32 20.37 -12.10
CA ASP A 248 18.47 20.28 -13.30
C ASP A 248 18.81 18.99 -14.05
N ASN A 249 17.79 18.25 -14.54
CA ASN A 249 17.95 17.08 -15.39
C ASN A 249 17.32 17.24 -16.78
N MET A 250 16.99 18.45 -17.19
CA MET A 250 16.63 18.77 -18.58
C MET A 250 17.81 18.47 -19.50
N ASN A 251 17.58 17.62 -20.46
CA ASN A 251 18.55 17.26 -21.49
C ASN A 251 18.09 17.69 -22.87
N ALA A 252 18.97 17.61 -23.88
CA ALA A 252 18.65 18.03 -25.23
C ALA A 252 17.43 17.31 -25.84
N ARG A 253 17.19 16.04 -25.48
CA ARG A 253 16.01 15.30 -25.93
C ARG A 253 14.71 15.96 -25.39
N LEU A 254 14.67 16.25 -24.11
CA LEU A 254 13.50 16.86 -23.46
C LEU A 254 13.25 18.28 -23.97
N GLN A 255 14.32 19.06 -24.22
CA GLN A 255 14.22 20.37 -24.82
C GLN A 255 13.67 20.31 -26.24
N ASN A 256 14.13 19.36 -27.06
CA ASN A 256 13.65 19.16 -28.44
C ASN A 256 12.18 18.69 -28.51
N LEU A 257 11.64 18.14 -27.41
CA LEU A 257 10.24 17.73 -27.28
C LEU A 257 9.36 18.82 -26.68
N ASP A 258 9.88 20.03 -26.49
CA ASP A 258 9.20 21.14 -25.81
C ASP A 258 8.61 20.72 -24.43
N PHE A 259 9.30 19.79 -23.74
CA PHE A 259 8.86 19.37 -22.42
C PHE A 259 8.93 20.54 -21.43
N PRO A 260 7.84 20.87 -20.70
CA PRO A 260 7.78 22.10 -19.91
C PRO A 260 8.65 22.08 -18.65
N GLY A 261 9.27 20.97 -18.35
CA GLY A 261 10.21 20.79 -17.24
C GLY A 261 9.83 19.70 -16.24
N PRO A 262 10.82 19.17 -15.52
CA PRO A 262 10.60 18.21 -14.46
C PRO A 262 9.93 18.88 -13.26
N GLU A 263 9.48 18.04 -12.34
CA GLU A 263 9.03 18.50 -11.04
C GLU A 263 10.19 19.08 -10.24
N GLN A 264 10.02 20.29 -9.70
CA GLN A 264 11.06 21.00 -8.95
C GLN A 264 10.66 21.17 -7.50
N LEU A 265 11.60 20.87 -6.61
CA LEU A 265 11.48 21.08 -5.18
C LEU A 265 11.79 22.55 -4.83
N ASN A 266 10.82 23.28 -4.29
CA ASN A 266 11.05 24.60 -3.74
C ASN A 266 11.61 24.52 -2.31
N SER A 267 10.96 23.73 -1.45
CA SER A 267 11.41 23.47 -0.08
C SER A 267 10.84 22.17 0.47
N LEU A 268 11.60 21.50 1.32
CA LEU A 268 11.19 20.34 2.12
C LEU A 268 11.67 20.53 3.55
N LEU A 269 10.77 20.37 4.50
CA LEU A 269 11.04 20.30 5.93
C LEU A 269 10.33 19.07 6.51
N ASP A 270 11.10 18.23 7.20
CA ASP A 270 10.60 17.07 7.93
C ASP A 270 11.24 17.08 9.31
N GLY A 271 10.43 17.21 10.35
CA GLY A 271 10.86 17.30 11.73
C GLY A 271 10.03 16.43 12.66
N SER A 272 10.67 15.85 13.67
CA SER A 272 10.01 15.03 14.68
C SER A 272 10.62 15.21 16.06
N LEU A 273 9.78 15.06 17.08
CA LEU A 273 10.16 15.02 18.48
C LEU A 273 9.50 13.80 19.12
N GLN A 274 10.25 13.07 19.94
CA GLN A 274 9.78 11.87 20.61
C GLN A 274 10.22 11.88 22.07
N LEU A 275 9.36 11.44 22.96
CA LEU A 275 9.64 11.29 24.36
C LEU A 275 8.91 10.09 24.93
N GLY A 276 9.61 9.23 25.61
CA GLY A 276 9.06 8.10 26.35
C GLY A 276 9.68 7.99 27.72
N GLY A 277 8.99 7.28 28.58
CA GLY A 277 9.42 7.10 29.95
C GLY A 277 8.25 6.82 30.86
N LYS A 278 8.41 7.20 32.13
CA LYS A 278 7.41 6.98 33.15
C LYS A 278 6.99 8.30 33.76
N LEU A 279 5.69 8.58 33.73
CA LEU A 279 5.15 9.75 34.40
C LEU A 279 5.24 9.59 35.94
N PRO A 280 5.77 10.60 36.65
CA PRO A 280 5.91 10.55 38.09
C PRO A 280 4.58 10.89 38.79
N LEU A 281 3.62 9.98 38.72
CA LEU A 281 2.35 10.11 39.45
C LEU A 281 2.45 9.55 40.86
N PRO A 282 1.85 10.18 41.90
CA PRO A 282 2.04 9.79 43.30
C PRO A 282 1.63 8.36 43.64
N SER A 283 0.65 7.80 42.97
CA SER A 283 0.08 6.48 43.26
C SER A 283 0.18 5.47 42.10
N MET A 284 0.67 5.86 40.95
CA MET A 284 0.63 5.02 39.74
C MET A 284 1.92 5.16 38.93
N ARG A 285 2.46 4.04 38.49
CA ARG A 285 3.51 4.01 37.47
C ARG A 285 2.82 4.00 36.10
N LEU A 286 2.94 5.08 35.36
CA LEU A 286 2.34 5.20 34.03
C LEU A 286 3.43 5.36 32.96
N PRO A 287 3.90 4.25 32.36
CA PRO A 287 4.73 4.33 31.19
C PRO A 287 3.99 5.01 30.04
N PHE A 288 4.68 5.86 29.30
CA PHE A 288 4.13 6.55 28.15
C PHE A 288 5.14 6.67 27.01
N PHE A 289 4.61 6.87 25.83
CA PHE A 289 5.36 7.32 24.66
C PHE A 289 4.55 8.43 23.97
N ALA A 290 5.19 9.53 23.64
CA ALA A 290 4.59 10.66 22.95
C ALA A 290 5.47 11.08 21.77
N ALA A 291 4.86 11.41 20.66
CA ALA A 291 5.57 11.91 19.50
C ALA A 291 4.77 13.00 18.79
N LEU A 292 5.52 13.96 18.26
CA LEU A 292 5.01 15.03 17.40
C LEU A 292 5.85 15.05 16.13
N SER A 293 5.23 15.18 14.97
CA SER A 293 5.97 15.37 13.73
C SER A 293 5.27 16.33 12.77
N ILE A 294 6.08 16.97 11.96
CA ILE A 294 5.67 17.88 10.91
C ILE A 294 6.43 17.54 9.63
N GLN A 295 5.72 17.51 8.54
CA GLN A 295 6.29 17.36 7.22
C GLN A 295 5.64 18.36 6.28
N GLN A 296 6.44 19.15 5.60
CA GLN A 296 5.97 20.16 4.65
C GLN A 296 6.81 20.13 3.40
N VAL A 297 6.14 20.19 2.26
CA VAL A 297 6.75 20.17 0.94
C VAL A 297 6.12 21.25 0.09
N SER A 298 6.96 22.02 -0.60
CA SER A 298 6.56 22.96 -1.64
C SER A 298 7.24 22.58 -2.95
N GLN A 299 6.47 22.43 -4.00
CA GLN A 299 6.92 21.97 -5.32
C GLN A 299 6.38 22.87 -6.41
N SER A 300 7.08 22.88 -7.55
CA SER A 300 6.62 23.45 -8.81
C SER A 300 6.62 22.38 -9.87
N LEU A 301 5.52 22.23 -10.58
CA LEU A 301 5.38 21.29 -11.69
C LEU A 301 5.57 22.03 -13.01
N GLY A 302 6.43 21.51 -13.89
CA GLY A 302 6.64 22.11 -15.23
C GLY A 302 5.32 22.25 -15.99
N GLY A 303 5.08 23.42 -16.57
CA GLY A 303 3.83 23.72 -17.26
C GLY A 303 2.62 24.04 -16.36
N PHE A 304 2.75 23.97 -15.04
CA PHE A 304 1.69 24.36 -14.11
C PHE A 304 2.03 25.69 -13.42
N ALA A 305 1.10 26.65 -13.50
CA ALA A 305 1.38 28.06 -13.19
C ALA A 305 1.35 28.42 -11.68
N ALA A 306 1.31 27.46 -10.76
CA ALA A 306 1.22 27.73 -9.33
C ALA A 306 2.00 26.71 -8.50
N PRO A 307 2.60 27.10 -7.36
CA PRO A 307 3.26 26.15 -6.49
C PRO A 307 2.23 25.22 -5.81
N ILE A 308 2.66 23.98 -5.58
CA ILE A 308 1.91 22.94 -4.88
C ILE A 308 2.50 22.84 -3.47
N ASN A 309 1.73 23.21 -2.46
CA ASN A 309 2.14 23.04 -1.08
C ASN A 309 1.35 21.91 -0.45
N SER A 310 2.04 21.00 0.18
CA SER A 310 1.43 19.88 0.90
C SER A 310 2.14 19.65 2.24
N GLY A 311 1.45 19.04 3.18
CA GLY A 311 2.06 18.71 4.46
C GLY A 311 1.18 17.89 5.36
N VAL A 312 1.82 17.37 6.41
CA VAL A 312 1.19 16.56 7.44
C VAL A 312 1.73 16.97 8.80
N ASN A 313 0.82 17.25 9.72
CA ASN A 313 1.12 17.40 11.14
C ASN A 313 0.58 16.18 11.89
N ARG A 314 1.36 15.60 12.79
CA ARG A 314 1.01 14.35 13.48
C ARG A 314 1.27 14.42 14.95
N ILE A 315 0.41 13.76 15.73
CA ILE A 315 0.59 13.50 17.15
C ILE A 315 0.31 12.04 17.42
N LEU A 316 1.13 11.42 18.26
CA LEU A 316 0.92 10.07 18.76
C LEU A 316 1.17 10.04 20.25
N LEU A 317 0.22 9.47 20.99
CA LEU A 317 0.31 9.27 22.45
C LEU A 317 -0.03 7.81 22.71
N ASP A 318 0.85 7.10 23.41
CA ASP A 318 0.61 5.71 23.86
C ASP A 318 0.92 5.64 25.36
N PHE A 319 0.01 5.05 26.14
CA PHE A 319 0.09 4.89 27.57
C PHE A 319 -0.10 3.43 27.96
N THR A 320 0.63 2.97 28.97
CA THR A 320 0.41 1.65 29.58
C THR A 320 -0.10 1.82 31.02
N PRO A 321 -1.43 2.05 31.22
CA PRO A 321 -1.98 2.28 32.55
C PRO A 321 -1.92 1.04 33.47
N TRP A 322 -1.81 -0.12 32.89
CA TRP A 322 -1.74 -1.34 33.65
C TRP A 322 -0.80 -2.37 32.99
N SER A 323 0.21 -2.78 33.72
CA SER A 323 1.15 -3.82 33.29
C SER A 323 1.63 -4.61 34.49
N ASN A 324 1.57 -5.93 34.39
CA ASN A 324 2.19 -6.85 35.30
C ASN A 324 2.75 -8.08 34.55
N ARG A 325 3.26 -9.10 35.27
CA ARG A 325 3.87 -10.29 34.62
C ARG A 325 2.92 -11.09 33.74
N VAL A 326 1.61 -10.93 33.91
CA VAL A 326 0.58 -11.77 33.26
C VAL A 326 -0.22 -10.99 32.22
N GLN A 327 -0.41 -9.68 32.41
CA GLN A 327 -1.29 -8.89 31.56
C GLN A 327 -0.83 -7.43 31.41
N ARG A 328 -1.23 -6.85 30.31
CA ARG A 328 -0.91 -5.48 29.94
C ARG A 328 -2.11 -4.83 29.24
N LEU A 329 -2.35 -3.57 29.55
CA LEU A 329 -3.31 -2.69 28.86
C LEU A 329 -2.57 -1.49 28.32
N ASP A 330 -2.71 -1.23 27.03
CA ASP A 330 -2.20 -0.04 26.35
C ASP A 330 -3.37 0.80 25.83
N LEU A 331 -3.24 2.10 25.90
CA LEU A 331 -4.20 3.07 25.38
C LEU A 331 -3.47 4.00 24.41
N LEU A 332 -3.92 4.04 23.16
CA LEU A 332 -3.29 4.84 22.12
C LEU A 332 -4.24 5.88 21.57
N TYR A 333 -3.71 7.08 21.35
CA TYR A 333 -4.29 8.10 20.51
C TYR A 333 -3.31 8.47 19.39
N SER A 334 -3.81 8.57 18.16
CA SER A 334 -3.08 9.11 17.01
C SER A 334 -3.95 10.13 16.29
N GLY A 335 -3.44 11.33 16.10
CA GLY A 335 -4.10 12.41 15.40
C GLY A 335 -3.26 12.92 14.24
N GLN A 336 -3.89 13.28 13.12
CA GLN A 336 -3.21 13.84 11.96
C GLN A 336 -4.06 14.91 11.28
N HIS A 337 -3.37 15.90 10.75
CA HIS A 337 -3.92 16.90 9.85
C HIS A 337 -3.07 16.93 8.58
N VAL A 338 -3.71 16.66 7.43
CA VAL A 338 -3.08 16.63 6.10
C VAL A 338 -3.65 17.75 5.26
N PHE A 339 -2.80 18.52 4.60
CA PHE A 339 -3.23 19.53 3.65
C PHE A 339 -2.51 19.41 2.31
N ASN A 340 -3.22 19.79 1.25
CA ASN A 340 -2.66 19.94 -0.10
C ASN A 340 -3.37 21.09 -0.80
N THR A 341 -2.63 22.08 -1.29
CA THR A 341 -3.20 23.30 -1.86
C THR A 341 -3.67 23.14 -3.29
N ARG A 342 -3.21 22.10 -4.02
CA ARG A 342 -3.45 21.92 -5.45
C ARG A 342 -3.61 20.43 -5.81
N GLN A 343 -4.63 19.77 -5.27
CA GLN A 343 -4.93 18.39 -5.64
C GLN A 343 -5.37 18.32 -7.11
N GLY A 344 -4.79 17.39 -7.86
CA GLY A 344 -5.07 17.21 -9.28
C GLY A 344 -4.34 18.19 -10.21
N ALA A 345 -3.26 18.83 -9.72
CA ALA A 345 -2.40 19.65 -10.55
C ALA A 345 -1.72 18.83 -11.65
N LEU A 346 -1.86 19.29 -12.90
CA LEU A 346 -1.21 18.73 -14.09
C LEU A 346 -0.92 19.90 -15.06
N PRO A 347 -0.03 19.76 -16.03
CA PRO A 347 0.26 20.84 -17.00
C PRO A 347 -0.98 21.32 -17.79
N THR A 348 -1.97 20.44 -17.96
CA THR A 348 -3.22 20.72 -18.69
C THR A 348 -4.39 21.14 -17.79
N VAL A 349 -4.13 21.36 -16.51
CA VAL A 349 -5.14 21.76 -15.53
C VAL A 349 -4.85 23.18 -15.06
N ALA A 350 -5.77 24.11 -15.29
CA ALA A 350 -5.63 25.47 -14.78
C ALA A 350 -5.58 25.47 -13.23
N PRO A 351 -4.81 26.36 -12.59
CA PRO A 351 -4.69 26.37 -11.14
C PRO A 351 -6.03 26.45 -10.39
N GLU A 352 -7.00 27.17 -10.90
CA GLU A 352 -8.36 27.29 -10.37
C GLU A 352 -9.18 26.00 -10.54
N SER A 353 -8.82 25.13 -11.49
CA SER A 353 -9.47 23.84 -11.74
C SER A 353 -8.97 22.74 -10.80
N THR A 354 -7.98 23.02 -9.97
CA THR A 354 -7.54 22.11 -8.91
C THR A 354 -8.43 22.23 -7.67
N THR A 355 -8.31 21.26 -6.74
CA THR A 355 -8.97 21.33 -5.44
C THR A 355 -7.97 21.51 -4.29
N ARG A 356 -8.46 21.93 -3.12
CA ARG A 356 -7.70 22.01 -1.88
C ARG A 356 -8.11 20.86 -0.97
N GLY A 357 -7.14 20.02 -0.61
CA GLY A 357 -7.32 19.00 0.40
C GLY A 357 -7.13 19.54 1.81
N ASN A 358 -7.95 19.07 2.73
CA ASN A 358 -7.82 19.35 4.16
C ASN A 358 -8.44 18.18 4.92
N ASP A 359 -7.59 17.21 5.27
CA ASP A 359 -8.02 15.95 5.84
C ASP A 359 -7.62 15.90 7.32
N ASN A 360 -8.52 15.38 8.16
CA ASN A 360 -8.28 15.16 9.57
C ASN A 360 -8.52 13.71 9.90
N PHE A 361 -7.65 13.15 10.71
CA PHE A 361 -7.71 11.78 11.16
C PHE A 361 -7.51 11.73 12.67
N ASN A 362 -8.34 10.92 13.34
CA ASN A 362 -8.21 10.62 14.77
C ASN A 362 -8.45 9.13 14.99
N GLN A 363 -7.56 8.53 15.76
CA GLN A 363 -7.66 7.12 16.16
C GLN A 363 -7.55 7.04 17.68
N PHE A 364 -8.47 6.30 18.29
CA PHE A 364 -8.41 5.87 19.68
C PHE A 364 -8.40 4.35 19.71
N GLN A 365 -7.53 3.77 20.51
CA GLN A 365 -7.41 2.33 20.62
C GLN A 365 -7.09 1.90 22.06
N ALA A 366 -7.79 0.86 22.55
CA ALA A 366 -7.45 0.13 23.76
C ALA A 366 -6.97 -1.28 23.38
N ARG A 367 -5.85 -1.69 23.94
CA ARG A 367 -5.22 -2.99 23.71
C ARG A 367 -4.99 -3.70 25.02
N TRP A 368 -5.50 -4.91 25.16
CA TRP A 368 -5.29 -5.75 26.35
C TRP A 368 -4.72 -7.10 25.93
N SER A 369 -3.73 -7.57 26.66
CA SER A 369 -3.13 -8.87 26.45
C SER A 369 -2.96 -9.60 27.78
N ARG A 370 -3.20 -10.92 27.78
CA ARG A 370 -3.07 -11.75 28.96
C ARG A 370 -2.46 -13.09 28.64
N PHE A 371 -1.44 -13.45 29.40
CA PHE A 371 -0.82 -14.75 29.36
C PHE A 371 -1.53 -15.74 30.28
N PHE A 372 -1.84 -16.91 29.78
CA PHE A 372 -2.34 -18.08 30.53
C PHE A 372 -1.21 -19.09 30.59
N GLY A 373 -0.20 -18.82 31.44
CA GLY A 373 1.04 -19.57 31.48
C GLY A 373 2.02 -19.20 30.35
N PRO A 374 3.13 -19.93 30.19
CA PRO A 374 4.18 -19.57 29.24
C PRO A 374 3.84 -19.88 27.78
N ALA A 375 2.80 -20.64 27.52
CA ALA A 375 2.50 -21.22 26.21
C ALA A 375 1.22 -20.66 25.56
N SER A 376 0.48 -19.80 26.24
CA SER A 376 -0.73 -19.24 25.66
C SER A 376 -0.95 -17.78 25.99
N LEU A 377 -1.52 -17.07 25.04
CA LEU A 377 -1.77 -15.62 25.06
C LEU A 377 -3.15 -15.34 24.49
N LEU A 378 -3.92 -14.55 25.18
CA LEU A 378 -5.11 -13.89 24.64
C LEU A 378 -4.78 -12.43 24.42
N SER A 379 -4.99 -11.98 23.24
CA SER A 379 -4.87 -10.58 22.83
C SER A 379 -6.20 -10.06 22.38
N ALA A 380 -6.40 -8.89 22.73
CA ALA A 380 -7.67 -8.29 22.66
C ALA A 380 -7.63 -6.77 22.35
N SER A 381 -8.34 -6.13 21.22
CA SER A 381 -8.45 -4.69 20.89
C SER A 381 -9.82 -4.18 20.54
N PHE A 382 -10.06 -3.01 20.97
CA PHE A 382 -11.12 -2.16 20.46
C PHE A 382 -10.54 -0.83 20.00
N GLY A 383 -11.00 -0.36 18.86
CA GLY A 383 -10.58 0.95 18.37
C GLY A 383 -11.66 1.67 17.58
N VAL A 384 -11.48 2.97 17.53
CA VAL A 384 -12.33 3.88 16.75
C VAL A 384 -11.43 4.75 15.91
N VAL A 385 -11.73 4.79 14.61
CA VAL A 385 -11.11 5.71 13.66
C VAL A 385 -12.18 6.69 13.20
N ASN A 386 -11.86 7.98 13.28
CA ASN A 386 -12.69 9.04 12.71
C ASN A 386 -11.85 9.86 11.74
N ALA A 387 -12.24 9.90 10.47
CA ALA A 387 -11.52 10.62 9.44
C ALA A 387 -12.45 11.50 8.60
N ILE A 388 -12.00 12.72 8.33
CA ILE A 388 -12.59 13.62 7.35
C ILE A 388 -11.63 13.70 6.19
N VAL A 389 -12.11 13.31 5.01
CA VAL A 389 -11.37 13.41 3.75
C VAL A 389 -12.09 14.44 2.89
N SER A 390 -11.42 15.51 2.50
CA SER A 390 -12.07 16.60 1.79
C SER A 390 -11.26 17.11 0.60
N SER A 391 -11.97 17.45 -0.47
CA SER A 391 -11.46 18.27 -1.55
C SER A 391 -12.41 19.43 -1.79
N ARG A 392 -11.91 20.65 -1.73
CA ARG A 392 -12.69 21.90 -1.83
C ARG A 392 -12.24 22.69 -3.05
N PHE A 393 -13.15 23.43 -3.62
CA PHE A 393 -12.81 24.38 -4.69
C PHE A 393 -11.74 25.38 -4.23
N GLN A 394 -10.98 25.91 -5.17
CA GLN A 394 -10.05 27.02 -4.92
C GLN A 394 -10.82 28.27 -4.47
N ASN A 395 -10.16 29.10 -3.65
CA ASN A 395 -10.78 30.34 -3.16
C ASN A 395 -11.03 31.30 -4.31
N GLY A 396 -12.21 31.93 -4.28
CA GLY A 396 -12.58 32.98 -5.24
C GLY A 396 -12.90 32.49 -6.64
N VAL A 397 -12.77 31.18 -6.93
CA VAL A 397 -13.14 30.64 -8.25
C VAL A 397 -14.65 30.75 -8.47
N ARG A 398 -15.05 31.05 -9.68
CA ARG A 398 -16.45 31.19 -10.12
C ARG A 398 -16.63 30.54 -11.47
N GLY A 399 -17.87 30.42 -11.93
CA GLY A 399 -18.22 29.86 -13.23
C GLY A 399 -18.53 28.38 -13.19
N ILE A 400 -18.43 27.73 -14.31
CA ILE A 400 -18.73 26.32 -14.54
C ILE A 400 -17.43 25.59 -14.93
N SER A 401 -17.25 24.38 -14.47
CA SER A 401 -16.13 23.53 -14.88
C SER A 401 -16.20 23.24 -16.37
N THR A 402 -15.11 23.47 -17.06
CA THR A 402 -15.00 23.24 -18.50
C THR A 402 -13.80 22.34 -18.79
N VAL A 403 -14.01 21.35 -19.64
CA VAL A 403 -12.95 20.47 -20.16
C VAL A 403 -12.98 20.45 -21.67
N ASP A 404 -11.85 20.78 -22.30
CA ASP A 404 -11.66 20.48 -23.72
C ASP A 404 -11.10 19.06 -23.83
N LEU A 405 -11.95 18.14 -24.30
CA LEU A 405 -11.72 16.72 -24.17
C LEU A 405 -10.51 16.21 -25.00
N PRO A 406 -10.35 16.55 -26.30
CA PRO A 406 -9.17 16.15 -27.06
C PRO A 406 -7.84 16.66 -26.50
N LEU A 407 -7.86 17.85 -25.90
CA LEU A 407 -6.69 18.50 -25.33
C LEU A 407 -6.45 18.11 -23.87
N MET A 408 -7.43 17.43 -23.22
CA MET A 408 -7.47 17.18 -21.79
C MET A 408 -7.23 18.47 -20.96
N LEU A 409 -7.68 19.60 -21.47
CA LEU A 409 -7.48 20.94 -20.88
C LEU A 409 -8.66 21.29 -19.98
N PHE A 410 -8.36 21.49 -18.68
CA PHE A 410 -9.36 21.86 -17.68
C PHE A 410 -9.25 23.32 -17.31
N THR A 411 -10.37 24.04 -17.37
CA THR A 411 -10.49 25.47 -17.03
C THR A 411 -11.70 25.72 -16.14
N GLY A 412 -11.75 26.89 -15.49
CA GLY A 412 -12.77 27.20 -14.51
C GLY A 412 -12.62 26.41 -13.19
N PRO A 413 -13.66 26.24 -12.38
CA PRO A 413 -13.59 25.46 -11.15
C PRO A 413 -13.34 23.98 -11.45
N ALA A 414 -12.82 23.24 -10.45
CA ALA A 414 -12.79 21.79 -10.53
C ALA A 414 -14.18 21.20 -10.85
N PRO A 415 -14.27 20.06 -11.54
CA PRO A 415 -15.56 19.45 -11.85
C PRO A 415 -16.42 19.16 -10.62
N LEU A 416 -15.80 18.69 -9.56
CA LEU A 416 -16.45 18.32 -8.30
C LEU A 416 -15.55 18.65 -7.10
N ALA A 417 -16.18 19.11 -6.04
CA ALA A 417 -15.62 19.11 -4.69
C ALA A 417 -16.33 18.04 -3.86
N ARG A 418 -15.61 17.47 -2.89
CA ARG A 418 -16.13 16.38 -2.04
C ARG A 418 -15.76 16.59 -0.58
N SER A 419 -16.68 16.21 0.31
CA SER A 419 -16.40 16.02 1.74
C SER A 419 -16.88 14.65 2.16
N GLY A 420 -15.97 13.84 2.70
CA GLY A 420 -16.24 12.48 3.17
C GLY A 420 -15.95 12.34 4.66
N LEU A 421 -16.91 11.81 5.42
CA LEU A 421 -16.72 11.38 6.81
C LEU A 421 -16.63 9.86 6.85
N ARG A 422 -15.66 9.35 7.58
CA ARG A 422 -15.42 7.94 7.85
C ARG A 422 -15.37 7.72 9.35
N THR A 423 -16.30 6.94 9.90
CA THR A 423 -16.23 6.52 11.29
C THR A 423 -16.17 5.00 11.32
N GLN A 424 -15.04 4.45 11.71
CA GLN A 424 -14.80 3.02 11.73
C GLN A 424 -14.62 2.53 13.15
N TYR A 425 -15.34 1.50 13.51
CA TYR A 425 -15.22 0.75 14.75
C TYR A 425 -14.63 -0.60 14.43
N GLU A 426 -13.67 -1.06 15.22
CA GLU A 426 -13.09 -2.39 15.07
C GLU A 426 -12.90 -3.04 16.43
N ALA A 427 -13.25 -4.32 16.47
CA ALA A 427 -13.05 -5.16 17.62
C ALA A 427 -12.41 -6.48 17.16
N GLN A 428 -11.32 -6.89 17.80
CA GLN A 428 -10.59 -8.09 17.45
C GLN A 428 -10.16 -8.88 18.67
N SER A 429 -10.11 -10.21 18.53
CA SER A 429 -9.70 -11.14 19.58
C SER A 429 -8.87 -12.26 18.99
N ILE A 430 -7.70 -12.53 19.56
CA ILE A 430 -6.84 -13.62 19.10
C ILE A 430 -6.35 -14.39 20.33
N TYR A 431 -6.68 -15.67 20.37
CA TYR A 431 -6.10 -16.62 21.30
C TYR A 431 -5.02 -17.43 20.60
N GLN A 432 -3.85 -17.49 21.19
CA GLN A 432 -2.71 -18.23 20.68
C GLN A 432 -2.28 -19.25 21.72
N ALA A 433 -2.02 -20.46 21.26
CA ALA A 433 -1.56 -21.54 22.12
C ALA A 433 -0.53 -22.39 21.40
N MET A 434 0.42 -22.89 22.17
CA MET A 434 1.48 -23.75 21.67
C MET A 434 1.56 -24.98 22.57
N TRP A 435 1.63 -26.18 21.97
CA TRP A 435 1.80 -27.43 22.66
C TRP A 435 2.58 -28.43 21.85
N ASN A 436 3.13 -29.45 22.56
CA ASN A 436 3.73 -30.62 21.94
C ASN A 436 2.83 -31.81 22.23
N GLY A 437 2.43 -32.55 21.21
CA GLY A 437 1.63 -33.76 21.31
C GLY A 437 2.30 -34.96 20.66
N PRO A 438 1.63 -36.12 20.66
CA PRO A 438 2.12 -37.33 20.02
C PRO A 438 2.33 -37.17 18.50
N LEU A 439 1.56 -36.28 17.91
CA LEU A 439 1.59 -35.96 16.47
C LEU A 439 2.52 -34.77 16.12
N GLY A 440 3.42 -34.35 17.02
CA GLY A 440 4.34 -33.26 16.78
C GLY A 440 4.03 -31.99 17.58
N SER A 441 4.56 -30.86 17.16
CA SER A 441 4.31 -29.57 17.79
C SER A 441 3.29 -28.74 17.00
N HIS A 442 2.48 -28.03 17.75
CA HIS A 442 1.43 -27.14 17.23
C HIS A 442 1.62 -25.73 17.73
N SER A 443 1.42 -24.74 16.84
CA SER A 443 1.33 -23.32 17.18
C SER A 443 0.04 -22.78 16.61
N MET A 444 -1.01 -22.84 17.41
CA MET A 444 -2.38 -22.51 16.98
C MET A 444 -2.73 -21.06 17.31
N SER A 445 -3.45 -20.43 16.41
CA SER A 445 -4.12 -19.14 16.59
C SER A 445 -5.59 -19.28 16.22
N VAL A 446 -6.48 -18.84 17.11
CA VAL A 446 -7.91 -18.71 16.84
C VAL A 446 -8.29 -17.25 17.05
N GLY A 447 -9.03 -16.67 16.13
CA GLY A 447 -9.38 -15.27 16.23
C GLY A 447 -10.78 -14.93 15.71
N PHE A 448 -11.25 -13.84 16.25
CA PHE A 448 -12.48 -13.17 15.86
C PHE A 448 -12.15 -11.73 15.48
N ASP A 449 -12.79 -11.23 14.43
CA ASP A 449 -12.55 -9.92 13.83
C ASP A 449 -13.90 -9.30 13.46
N TRP A 450 -14.24 -8.14 14.01
CA TRP A 450 -15.44 -7.40 13.69
C TRP A 450 -15.08 -5.96 13.39
N SER A 451 -15.60 -5.44 12.30
CA SER A 451 -15.51 -4.02 11.98
C SER A 451 -16.80 -3.48 11.40
N ARG A 452 -17.08 -2.21 11.68
CA ARG A 452 -18.15 -1.45 11.07
C ARG A 452 -17.66 -0.06 10.71
N SER A 453 -17.87 0.33 9.47
CA SER A 453 -17.52 1.63 8.94
C SER A 453 -18.78 2.37 8.50
N ASP A 454 -19.11 3.47 9.15
CA ASP A 454 -20.16 4.38 8.72
C ASP A 454 -19.53 5.46 7.84
N ILE A 455 -20.06 5.62 6.63
CA ILE A 455 -19.50 6.42 5.55
C ILE A 455 -20.52 7.45 5.12
N THR A 456 -20.14 8.74 5.13
CA THR A 456 -20.94 9.80 4.53
C THR A 456 -20.11 10.52 3.48
N ASN A 457 -20.63 10.67 2.28
CA ASN A 457 -20.03 11.47 1.22
C ASN A 457 -20.99 12.58 0.80
N ARG A 458 -20.43 13.76 0.56
CA ARG A 458 -21.14 14.92 0.00
C ARG A 458 -20.37 15.42 -1.20
N TRP A 459 -21.08 15.65 -2.29
CA TRP A 459 -20.50 16.18 -3.53
C TRP A 459 -21.14 17.53 -3.89
N TYR A 460 -20.32 18.38 -4.47
CA TYR A 460 -20.69 19.73 -4.91
C TYR A 460 -20.11 19.98 -6.30
N ALA A 461 -20.91 20.55 -7.20
CA ALA A 461 -20.45 21.14 -8.45
C ALA A 461 -20.87 22.62 -8.47
N MET A 462 -20.01 23.51 -8.96
CA MET A 462 -20.40 24.91 -9.11
C MET A 462 -21.45 25.03 -10.22
N GLY A 463 -22.55 25.76 -9.95
CA GLY A 463 -23.69 25.87 -10.85
C GLY A 463 -24.43 24.54 -11.10
N ASN A 464 -24.11 23.46 -10.38
CA ASN A 464 -24.60 22.09 -10.62
C ASN A 464 -24.39 21.63 -12.06
N ALA A 465 -23.37 22.15 -12.75
CA ALA A 465 -23.13 21.94 -14.15
C ALA A 465 -21.64 21.76 -14.49
N GLY A 466 -21.38 21.24 -15.67
CA GLY A 466 -20.09 21.15 -16.32
C GLY A 466 -20.25 21.27 -17.83
N GLN A 467 -19.20 21.69 -18.51
CA GLN A 467 -19.14 21.85 -19.96
C GLN A 467 -18.03 21.00 -20.55
N VAL A 468 -18.31 20.37 -21.69
CA VAL A 468 -17.33 19.64 -22.50
C VAL A 468 -17.22 20.31 -23.85
N LEU A 469 -16.00 20.67 -24.18
CA LEU A 469 -15.62 21.18 -25.48
C LEU A 469 -14.90 20.11 -26.29
N VAL A 470 -14.94 20.25 -27.59
CA VAL A 470 -14.11 19.51 -28.56
C VAL A 470 -13.41 20.54 -29.45
N ASN A 471 -12.10 20.71 -29.26
CA ASN A 471 -11.29 21.72 -29.94
C ASN A 471 -11.89 23.16 -29.83
N GLY A 472 -12.26 23.52 -28.62
CA GLY A 472 -12.82 24.81 -28.31
C GLY A 472 -14.31 25.01 -28.65
N GLN A 473 -14.96 24.03 -29.27
CA GLN A 473 -16.39 24.11 -29.64
C GLN A 473 -17.25 23.36 -28.61
N GLY A 474 -18.41 23.93 -28.26
CA GLY A 474 -19.37 23.30 -27.37
C GLY A 474 -19.84 21.93 -27.89
N SER A 475 -19.83 20.92 -27.05
CA SER A 475 -20.18 19.54 -27.38
C SER A 475 -21.19 18.93 -26.43
N GLU A 476 -20.92 18.99 -25.12
CA GLU A 476 -21.79 18.43 -24.11
C GLU A 476 -21.97 19.37 -22.92
N TRP A 477 -23.15 19.35 -22.36
CA TRP A 477 -23.49 20.02 -21.12
C TRP A 477 -23.90 18.99 -20.07
N VAL A 478 -23.20 19.00 -18.93
CA VAL A 478 -23.39 18.05 -17.85
C VAL A 478 -24.19 18.72 -16.74
N ARG A 479 -25.30 18.10 -16.33
CA ARG A 479 -26.09 18.52 -15.18
C ARG A 479 -25.91 17.53 -14.04
N TRP A 480 -25.40 18.00 -12.91
CA TRP A 480 -25.21 17.22 -11.70
C TRP A 480 -26.42 17.33 -10.77
N ASN A 481 -26.74 16.24 -10.04
CA ASN A 481 -27.75 16.26 -8.96
C ASN A 481 -27.18 16.86 -7.66
N THR A 482 -26.14 17.69 -7.72
CA THR A 482 -25.54 18.31 -6.55
C THR A 482 -26.39 19.45 -5.96
N PRO A 483 -26.33 19.68 -4.63
CA PRO A 483 -25.53 18.95 -3.66
C PRO A 483 -26.07 17.54 -3.41
N ALA A 484 -25.24 16.51 -3.61
CA ALA A 484 -25.60 15.12 -3.37
C ALA A 484 -24.98 14.61 -2.06
N GLN A 485 -25.71 13.77 -1.31
CA GLN A 485 -25.20 13.21 -0.06
C GLN A 485 -25.59 11.73 0.08
N ALA A 486 -24.60 10.83 -0.02
CA ALA A 486 -24.77 9.41 0.25
C ALA A 486 -24.36 9.07 1.69
N GLN A 487 -25.16 8.25 2.35
CA GLN A 487 -24.85 7.66 3.66
C GLN A 487 -24.95 6.15 3.54
N GLN A 488 -23.91 5.47 4.00
CA GLN A 488 -23.79 4.02 3.86
C GLN A 488 -22.92 3.42 4.96
N TYR A 489 -23.04 2.10 5.16
CA TYR A 489 -22.15 1.40 6.05
C TYR A 489 -21.60 0.12 5.39
N VAL A 490 -20.40 -0.25 5.83
CA VAL A 490 -19.77 -1.54 5.54
C VAL A 490 -19.46 -2.21 6.86
N GLN A 491 -19.91 -3.45 7.04
CA GLN A 491 -19.64 -4.25 8.24
C GLN A 491 -18.97 -5.56 7.82
N ASN A 492 -17.94 -5.95 8.55
CA ASN A 492 -17.25 -7.22 8.37
C ASN A 492 -17.25 -7.99 9.68
N VAL A 493 -17.51 -9.29 9.59
CA VAL A 493 -17.41 -10.25 10.69
C VAL A 493 -16.59 -11.42 10.19
N ALA A 494 -15.54 -11.79 10.90
CA ALA A 494 -14.75 -12.93 10.50
C ALA A 494 -14.27 -13.74 11.69
N GLU A 495 -14.17 -15.02 11.47
CA GLU A 495 -13.55 -15.98 12.36
C GLU A 495 -12.45 -16.71 11.63
N PHE A 496 -11.37 -17.02 12.34
CA PHE A 496 -10.30 -17.78 11.74
C PHE A 496 -9.64 -18.71 12.73
N VAL A 497 -9.12 -19.80 12.20
CA VAL A 497 -8.22 -20.73 12.89
C VAL A 497 -7.00 -20.96 12.02
N GLN A 498 -5.84 -20.99 12.64
CA GLN A 498 -4.57 -21.26 11.98
C GLN A 498 -3.71 -22.09 12.89
N ASP A 499 -3.01 -23.08 12.33
CA ASP A 499 -2.04 -23.90 13.04
C ASP A 499 -0.76 -24.03 12.19
N ALA A 500 0.38 -23.75 12.80
CA ALA A 500 1.67 -24.15 12.25
C ALA A 500 2.00 -25.53 12.85
N TRP A 501 1.46 -26.58 12.22
CA TRP A 501 1.64 -27.96 12.64
C TRP A 501 2.99 -28.50 12.16
N ARG A 502 3.76 -29.06 13.05
CA ARG A 502 5.07 -29.63 12.77
C ARG A 502 5.08 -31.11 13.15
N PRO A 503 4.60 -31.98 12.23
CA PRO A 503 4.57 -33.42 12.49
C PRO A 503 5.98 -34.03 12.64
N TRP A 504 6.94 -33.52 11.88
CA TRP A 504 8.33 -33.93 11.92
C TRP A 504 9.29 -32.74 12.02
N LYS A 505 10.51 -32.96 12.49
CA LYS A 505 11.51 -31.90 12.65
C LYS A 505 11.88 -31.18 11.35
N TRP A 506 11.69 -31.84 10.22
CA TRP A 506 12.01 -31.33 8.88
C TRP A 506 10.82 -30.74 8.14
N LEU A 507 9.58 -30.95 8.60
CA LEU A 507 8.37 -30.49 7.94
C LEU A 507 7.49 -29.67 8.88
N SER A 508 7.11 -28.48 8.42
CA SER A 508 6.07 -27.64 9.01
C SER A 508 4.94 -27.45 8.00
N LEU A 509 3.70 -27.56 8.46
CA LEU A 509 2.47 -27.41 7.69
C LEU A 509 1.67 -26.25 8.30
N PRO A 510 1.84 -25.01 7.81
CA PRO A 510 0.97 -23.90 8.16
C PRO A 510 -0.39 -24.10 7.47
N LEU A 511 -1.40 -24.36 8.25
CA LEU A 511 -2.77 -24.60 7.82
C LEU A 511 -3.67 -23.52 8.41
N GLY A 512 -4.53 -22.92 7.62
CA GLY A 512 -5.43 -21.88 8.08
C GLY A 512 -6.78 -21.93 7.38
N LEU A 513 -7.80 -21.49 8.08
CA LEU A 513 -9.14 -21.32 7.56
C LEU A 513 -9.71 -20.01 8.11
N ARG A 514 -10.28 -19.21 7.22
CA ARG A 514 -11.02 -17.99 7.57
C ARG A 514 -12.42 -18.06 6.97
N ILE A 515 -13.42 -17.72 7.76
CA ILE A 515 -14.78 -17.43 7.30
C ILE A 515 -14.98 -15.94 7.47
N ASP A 516 -15.37 -15.27 6.40
CA ASP A 516 -15.50 -13.81 6.35
C ASP A 516 -16.87 -13.43 5.78
N THR A 517 -17.66 -12.70 6.54
CA THR A 517 -18.95 -12.14 6.12
C THR A 517 -18.83 -10.63 6.04
N SER A 518 -18.99 -10.10 4.83
CA SER A 518 -19.03 -8.65 4.56
C SER A 518 -20.44 -8.24 4.18
N THR A 519 -20.95 -7.19 4.81
CA THR A 519 -22.28 -6.63 4.54
C THR A 519 -22.17 -5.13 4.30
N GLY A 520 -22.79 -4.63 3.25
CA GLY A 520 -22.85 -3.22 2.94
C GLY A 520 -24.24 -2.77 2.56
N ARG A 521 -24.65 -1.58 3.00
CA ARG A 521 -25.93 -0.99 2.67
C ARG A 521 -25.85 0.54 2.64
N ALA A 522 -26.56 1.14 1.71
CA ALA A 522 -26.76 2.59 1.64
C ALA A 522 -28.18 2.96 2.05
N ASN A 523 -28.33 4.13 2.68
CA ASN A 523 -29.65 4.67 3.03
C ASN A 523 -30.43 5.02 1.76
N GLY A 524 -31.67 4.57 1.68
CA GLY A 524 -32.54 4.82 0.52
C GLY A 524 -32.30 3.86 -0.66
N ALA A 525 -31.26 3.02 -0.63
CA ALA A 525 -31.03 2.02 -1.65
C ALA A 525 -31.97 0.81 -1.48
N SER A 526 -32.47 0.29 -2.61
CA SER A 526 -33.34 -0.90 -2.61
C SER A 526 -32.62 -2.18 -2.22
N ASN A 527 -31.34 -2.29 -2.58
CA ASN A 527 -30.50 -3.46 -2.37
C ASN A 527 -29.22 -3.11 -1.62
N GLY A 528 -28.70 -4.08 -0.87
CA GLY A 528 -27.35 -4.05 -0.29
C GLY A 528 -26.54 -5.21 -0.82
N ILE A 529 -25.29 -5.29 -0.37
CA ILE A 529 -24.36 -6.38 -0.70
C ILE A 529 -24.16 -7.20 0.56
N ARG A 530 -24.25 -8.54 0.46
CA ARG A 530 -23.85 -9.46 1.52
C ARG A 530 -23.11 -10.64 0.93
N TRP A 531 -21.87 -10.83 1.41
CA TRP A 531 -21.02 -11.93 1.00
C TRP A 531 -20.58 -12.74 2.21
N THR A 532 -20.59 -14.06 2.08
CA THR A 532 -19.96 -14.95 3.05
C THR A 532 -19.05 -15.90 2.29
N THR A 533 -17.77 -15.93 2.67
CA THR A 533 -16.73 -16.69 1.95
C THR A 533 -15.87 -17.48 2.89
N LEU A 534 -15.59 -18.73 2.49
CA LEU A 534 -14.59 -19.59 3.11
C LEU A 534 -13.26 -19.40 2.38
N GLN A 535 -12.21 -19.15 3.17
CA GLN A 535 -10.89 -18.78 2.67
C GLN A 535 -9.81 -19.70 3.26
N PRO A 536 -9.55 -20.86 2.64
CA PRO A 536 -8.51 -21.77 3.09
C PRO A 536 -7.11 -21.20 2.80
N ARG A 537 -6.16 -21.57 3.67
CA ARG A 537 -4.71 -21.28 3.58
C ARG A 537 -3.98 -22.59 3.84
N LEU A 538 -3.27 -23.09 2.86
CA LEU A 538 -2.52 -24.34 2.96
C LEU A 538 -1.09 -24.08 2.56
N GLY A 539 -0.15 -24.57 3.36
CA GLY A 539 1.25 -24.41 3.04
C GLY A 539 2.12 -25.52 3.61
N PHE A 540 3.36 -25.54 3.18
CA PHE A 540 4.40 -26.40 3.74
C PHE A 540 5.76 -25.70 3.73
N VAL A 541 6.59 -26.04 4.71
CA VAL A 541 8.02 -25.72 4.79
C VAL A 541 8.75 -27.02 5.09
N ALA A 542 9.63 -27.42 4.19
CA ALA A 542 10.41 -28.66 4.32
C ALA A 542 11.91 -28.33 4.33
N SER A 543 12.59 -28.67 5.43
CA SER A 543 14.04 -28.63 5.50
C SER A 543 14.60 -29.90 4.88
N LEU A 544 15.35 -29.77 3.80
CA LEU A 544 15.95 -30.91 3.11
C LEU A 544 17.21 -31.43 3.84
N PRO A 545 17.67 -32.65 3.50
CA PRO A 545 18.91 -33.20 4.05
C PRO A 545 20.17 -32.40 3.72
N ILE A 546 20.09 -31.50 2.74
CA ILE A 546 21.16 -30.55 2.40
C ILE A 546 21.16 -29.44 3.45
N PRO A 547 22.27 -29.18 4.14
CA PRO A 547 22.33 -28.16 5.18
C PRO A 547 21.96 -26.77 4.67
N GLY A 548 20.93 -26.17 5.24
CA GLY A 548 20.49 -24.83 4.90
C GLY A 548 19.45 -24.75 3.79
N LEU A 549 19.14 -25.83 3.08
CA LEU A 549 18.18 -25.84 1.98
C LEU A 549 16.76 -26.09 2.50
N ILE A 550 15.85 -25.17 2.18
CA ILE A 550 14.45 -25.17 2.55
C ILE A 550 13.60 -25.11 1.29
N LEU A 551 12.64 -26.03 1.16
CA LEU A 551 11.56 -25.91 0.18
C LEU A 551 10.31 -25.39 0.87
N GLN A 552 9.56 -24.54 0.17
CA GLN A 552 8.32 -23.98 0.69
C GLN A 552 7.31 -23.76 -0.42
N GLY A 553 6.03 -23.85 -0.06
CA GLY A 553 4.95 -23.62 -0.98
C GLY A 553 3.64 -23.32 -0.27
N SER A 554 2.74 -22.62 -0.94
CA SER A 554 1.45 -22.28 -0.40
C SER A 554 0.40 -22.19 -1.50
N TRP A 555 -0.81 -22.60 -1.15
CA TRP A 555 -2.03 -22.23 -1.86
C TRP A 555 -2.99 -21.54 -0.89
N SER A 556 -3.57 -20.43 -1.33
CA SER A 556 -4.43 -19.61 -0.49
C SER A 556 -5.54 -18.98 -1.31
N ARG A 557 -6.74 -18.95 -0.76
CA ARG A 557 -7.87 -18.18 -1.30
C ARG A 557 -8.12 -16.93 -0.47
N TYR A 558 -8.30 -15.78 -1.13
CA TYR A 558 -8.58 -14.48 -0.51
C TYR A 558 -9.84 -13.89 -1.10
N GLY A 559 -10.82 -13.53 -0.27
CA GLY A 559 -11.97 -12.73 -0.70
C GLY A 559 -11.58 -11.25 -0.82
N HIS A 560 -12.04 -10.57 -1.88
CA HIS A 560 -11.79 -9.15 -2.06
C HIS A 560 -12.52 -8.30 -1.03
N LEU A 561 -12.03 -7.10 -0.79
CA LEU A 561 -12.61 -6.15 0.16
C LEU A 561 -13.94 -5.60 -0.39
N LEU A 562 -14.95 -5.48 0.47
CA LEU A 562 -16.17 -4.77 0.12
C LEU A 562 -15.91 -3.27 0.17
N GLN A 563 -15.94 -2.63 -0.98
CA GLN A 563 -15.67 -1.20 -1.13
C GLN A 563 -16.97 -0.41 -0.89
N GLY A 564 -16.91 0.60 -0.03
CA GLY A 564 -18.08 1.45 0.25
C GLY A 564 -18.64 2.11 -1.00
N ARG A 565 -17.81 2.47 -1.97
CA ARG A 565 -18.25 3.07 -3.25
C ARG A 565 -19.13 2.15 -4.11
N TYR A 566 -19.14 0.82 -3.89
CA TYR A 566 -20.08 -0.06 -4.57
C TYR A 566 -21.53 0.24 -4.18
N LEU A 567 -21.72 0.79 -2.99
CA LEU A 567 -23.03 1.13 -2.43
C LEU A 567 -23.57 2.49 -2.92
N ASP A 568 -22.82 3.22 -3.72
CA ASP A 568 -23.33 4.39 -4.43
C ASP A 568 -24.27 3.99 -5.58
N TYR A 569 -24.08 2.79 -6.15
CA TYR A 569 -24.97 2.25 -7.16
C TYR A 569 -26.31 1.80 -6.55
N GLY A 570 -27.40 2.25 -7.17
CA GLY A 570 -28.75 2.04 -6.65
C GLY A 570 -29.11 2.93 -5.45
N ASN A 571 -28.27 3.90 -5.11
CA ASN A 571 -28.54 4.90 -4.08
C ASN A 571 -29.01 6.21 -4.74
N PRO A 572 -30.30 6.56 -4.62
CA PRO A 572 -30.82 7.78 -5.27
C PRO A 572 -30.21 9.08 -4.74
N ALA A 573 -29.61 9.05 -3.54
CA ALA A 573 -28.96 10.20 -2.91
C ALA A 573 -27.46 10.32 -3.29
N ALA A 574 -26.90 9.34 -3.99
CA ALA A 574 -25.53 9.40 -4.48
C ALA A 574 -25.39 10.35 -5.67
N LEU A 575 -24.14 10.67 -6.00
CA LEU A 575 -23.84 11.51 -7.15
C LEU A 575 -24.40 10.88 -8.45
N GLY A 576 -25.05 11.69 -9.26
CA GLY A 576 -25.55 11.34 -10.59
C GLY A 576 -25.42 12.50 -11.56
N ALA A 577 -25.40 12.17 -12.83
CA ALA A 577 -25.27 13.15 -13.91
C ALA A 577 -26.27 12.86 -15.04
N GLN A 578 -26.70 13.92 -15.70
CA GLN A 578 -27.39 13.92 -16.96
C GLN A 578 -26.53 14.68 -17.95
N VAL A 579 -26.25 14.10 -19.10
CA VAL A 579 -25.38 14.69 -20.13
C VAL A 579 -26.23 14.96 -21.36
N TYR A 580 -26.23 16.20 -21.77
CA TYR A 580 -26.99 16.70 -22.90
C TYR A 580 -26.05 17.07 -24.03
N ARG A 581 -26.48 16.99 -25.27
CA ARG A 581 -25.81 17.62 -26.40
C ARG A 581 -25.85 19.15 -26.20
N TRP A 582 -24.75 19.81 -26.48
CA TRP A 582 -24.64 21.25 -26.43
C TRP A 582 -23.96 21.76 -27.69
N GLN A 583 -24.57 22.79 -28.26
CA GLN A 583 -24.02 23.48 -29.41
C GLN A 583 -24.00 24.98 -29.09
N ASP A 584 -22.83 25.55 -28.95
CA ASP A 584 -22.60 26.98 -28.73
C ASP A 584 -22.93 27.74 -30.01
N LEU A 585 -24.12 28.35 -30.06
CA LEU A 585 -24.62 28.99 -31.25
C LEU A 585 -24.12 30.44 -31.41
N ASN A 586 -23.80 31.08 -30.30
CA ASN A 586 -23.33 32.46 -30.26
C ASN A 586 -21.82 32.63 -30.06
N ALA A 587 -21.11 31.51 -29.89
CA ALA A 587 -19.66 31.42 -29.67
C ALA A 587 -19.17 32.18 -28.43
N ASP A 588 -19.99 32.25 -27.36
CA ASP A 588 -19.60 32.87 -26.10
C ASP A 588 -18.99 31.88 -25.09
N GLY A 589 -18.97 30.58 -25.42
CA GLY A 589 -18.42 29.53 -24.62
C GLY A 589 -19.24 29.18 -23.35
N VAL A 590 -20.49 29.66 -23.27
CA VAL A 590 -21.39 29.44 -22.13
C VAL A 590 -22.68 28.81 -22.58
N ALA A 591 -23.05 27.66 -22.03
CA ALA A 591 -24.28 26.97 -22.41
C ALA A 591 -25.53 27.73 -21.98
N GLN A 592 -26.35 28.13 -22.91
CA GLN A 592 -27.67 28.69 -22.70
C GLN A 592 -28.77 27.65 -22.97
N SER A 593 -29.97 27.88 -22.43
CA SER A 593 -31.08 26.94 -22.52
C SER A 593 -31.49 26.55 -23.93
N GLN A 594 -31.40 27.50 -24.89
CA GLN A 594 -31.69 27.29 -26.31
C GLN A 594 -30.60 26.49 -27.07
N GLU A 595 -29.45 26.34 -26.48
CA GLU A 595 -28.27 25.65 -27.01
C GLU A 595 -28.15 24.23 -26.52
N VAL A 596 -28.88 23.89 -25.43
CA VAL A 596 -28.92 22.55 -24.85
C VAL A 596 -29.91 21.70 -25.64
N GLY A 597 -29.37 20.71 -26.32
CA GLY A 597 -30.11 19.75 -27.15
C GLY A 597 -30.58 18.51 -26.38
N PRO A 598 -30.76 17.38 -27.06
CA PRO A 598 -31.29 16.16 -26.47
C PRO A 598 -30.39 15.57 -25.39
N LEU A 599 -31.00 14.79 -24.49
CA LEU A 599 -30.27 13.99 -23.49
C LEU A 599 -29.49 12.88 -24.21
N LEU A 600 -28.20 12.76 -23.93
CA LEU A 600 -27.32 11.75 -24.51
C LEU A 600 -27.19 10.51 -23.60
N ARG A 601 -26.92 10.76 -22.31
CA ARG A 601 -26.70 9.68 -21.33
C ARG A 601 -27.00 10.13 -19.92
N VAL A 602 -27.25 9.15 -19.05
CA VAL A 602 -27.39 9.36 -17.60
C VAL A 602 -26.45 8.42 -16.85
N SER A 603 -26.03 8.79 -15.64
CA SER A 603 -25.11 7.98 -14.85
C SER A 603 -25.29 8.16 -13.34
N GLY A 604 -24.85 7.14 -12.57
CA GLY A 604 -24.83 7.17 -11.11
C GLY A 604 -26.22 7.31 -10.48
N GLY A 605 -26.25 7.53 -9.18
CA GLY A 605 -27.45 7.82 -8.41
C GLY A 605 -28.64 6.92 -8.74
N PRO A 606 -29.78 7.52 -9.08
CA PRO A 606 -31.03 6.80 -9.38
C PRO A 606 -31.00 5.99 -10.68
N HIS A 607 -30.00 6.21 -11.54
CA HIS A 607 -29.84 5.52 -12.83
C HIS A 607 -28.93 4.30 -12.73
N SER A 608 -28.90 3.68 -11.54
CA SER A 608 -28.04 2.52 -11.29
C SER A 608 -28.63 1.57 -10.27
N ALA A 609 -28.11 0.35 -10.20
CA ALA A 609 -28.46 -0.64 -9.20
C ALA A 609 -27.26 -1.53 -8.84
N VAL A 610 -27.38 -2.21 -7.71
CA VAL A 610 -26.54 -3.36 -7.38
C VAL A 610 -27.31 -4.62 -7.75
N ASP A 611 -26.68 -5.52 -8.50
CA ASP A 611 -27.24 -6.83 -8.82
C ASP A 611 -27.50 -7.61 -7.51
N ARG A 612 -28.70 -8.17 -7.39
CA ARG A 612 -29.06 -9.01 -6.23
C ARG A 612 -28.24 -10.27 -6.12
N GLY A 613 -27.74 -10.78 -7.25
CA GLY A 613 -26.91 -11.97 -7.35
C GLY A 613 -25.41 -11.70 -7.29
N ILE A 614 -24.98 -10.46 -7.03
CA ILE A 614 -23.57 -10.08 -7.04
C ILE A 614 -22.75 -10.94 -6.06
N SER A 615 -21.77 -11.61 -6.61
CA SER A 615 -20.88 -12.51 -5.87
C SER A 615 -19.59 -11.82 -5.45
N ARG A 616 -19.02 -12.24 -4.33
CA ARG A 616 -17.74 -11.71 -3.87
C ARG A 616 -16.62 -12.12 -4.83
N PRO A 617 -15.85 -11.17 -5.37
CA PRO A 617 -14.61 -11.50 -6.05
C PRO A 617 -13.62 -12.18 -5.11
N TYR A 618 -12.80 -13.05 -5.64
CA TYR A 618 -11.75 -13.72 -4.87
C TYR A 618 -10.51 -13.99 -5.74
N THR A 619 -9.39 -14.11 -5.06
CA THR A 619 -8.09 -14.46 -5.65
C THR A 619 -7.66 -15.83 -5.14
N ASP A 620 -7.32 -16.75 -6.06
CA ASP A 620 -6.55 -17.94 -5.75
C ASP A 620 -5.06 -17.63 -6.01
N GLU A 621 -4.25 -17.79 -4.96
CA GLU A 621 -2.82 -17.56 -5.00
C GLU A 621 -2.08 -18.87 -4.77
N PHE A 622 -1.19 -19.22 -5.67
CA PHE A 622 -0.30 -20.36 -5.58
C PHE A 622 1.15 -19.90 -5.64
N GLY A 623 1.99 -20.45 -4.79
CA GLY A 623 3.42 -20.17 -4.83
C GLY A 623 4.25 -21.36 -4.37
N PHE A 624 5.45 -21.42 -4.93
CA PHE A 624 6.44 -22.44 -4.62
C PHE A 624 7.85 -21.86 -4.75
N GLY A 625 8.74 -22.26 -3.86
CA GLY A 625 10.12 -21.80 -3.95
C GLY A 625 11.08 -22.55 -3.05
N MET A 626 12.33 -22.15 -3.16
CA MET A 626 13.41 -22.65 -2.32
C MET A 626 14.25 -21.51 -1.79
N GLN A 627 14.80 -21.75 -0.61
CA GLN A 627 15.75 -20.86 0.05
C GLN A 627 16.92 -21.68 0.55
N GLU A 628 18.11 -21.16 0.37
CA GLU A 628 19.32 -21.75 0.93
C GLU A 628 20.05 -20.74 1.82
N ASN A 629 20.45 -21.19 3.00
CA ASN A 629 21.22 -20.43 3.97
C ASN A 629 22.67 -20.97 4.02
N LEU A 630 23.55 -20.31 3.29
CA LEU A 630 24.96 -20.69 3.17
C LEU A 630 25.79 -20.05 4.28
N ALA A 631 26.38 -20.89 5.15
CA ALA A 631 27.36 -20.51 6.17
C ALA A 631 26.91 -19.32 7.11
N ASN A 632 25.60 -19.15 7.36
CA ASN A 632 25.02 -18.08 8.19
C ASN A 632 25.33 -16.64 7.73
N ARG A 633 25.80 -16.47 6.51
CA ARG A 633 26.21 -15.16 5.96
C ARG A 633 25.53 -14.84 4.65
N LEU A 634 25.16 -15.85 3.89
CA LEU A 634 24.51 -15.70 2.59
C LEU A 634 23.19 -16.45 2.61
N THR A 635 22.12 -15.75 2.34
CA THR A 635 20.80 -16.33 2.04
C THR A 635 20.49 -16.08 0.57
N ALA A 636 20.16 -17.13 -0.15
CA ALA A 636 19.67 -17.04 -1.53
C ALA A 636 18.31 -17.71 -1.61
N SER A 637 17.37 -17.10 -2.33
CA SER A 637 16.06 -17.72 -2.54
C SER A 637 15.50 -17.42 -3.92
N ILE A 638 14.67 -18.34 -4.40
CA ILE A 638 13.88 -18.17 -5.61
C ILE A 638 12.46 -18.69 -5.37
N HIS A 639 11.47 -17.92 -5.78
CA HIS A 639 10.06 -18.22 -5.58
C HIS A 639 9.26 -17.94 -6.85
N PHE A 640 8.33 -18.83 -7.17
CA PHE A 640 7.37 -18.67 -8.25
C PHE A 640 6.00 -18.39 -7.69
N PHE A 641 5.27 -17.48 -8.33
CA PHE A 641 3.94 -17.05 -7.93
C PHE A 641 2.98 -17.09 -9.11
N ARG A 642 1.78 -17.52 -8.82
CA ARG A 642 0.62 -17.39 -9.70
C ARG A 642 -0.57 -16.89 -8.89
N ARG A 643 -1.29 -15.94 -9.47
CA ARG A 643 -2.55 -15.43 -8.93
C ARG A 643 -3.59 -15.47 -10.05
N ASP A 644 -4.78 -15.92 -9.72
CA ASP A 644 -5.92 -15.90 -10.62
C ASP A 644 -7.08 -15.19 -9.89
N ASP A 645 -7.53 -14.05 -10.41
CA ASP A 645 -8.65 -13.28 -9.88
C ASP A 645 -9.94 -13.73 -10.58
N HIS A 646 -10.95 -13.99 -9.79
CA HIS A 646 -12.23 -14.52 -10.22
C HIS A 646 -13.37 -13.59 -9.84
N LEU A 647 -14.45 -13.61 -10.65
CA LEU A 647 -15.67 -12.87 -10.42
C LEU A 647 -15.46 -11.36 -10.27
N SER A 648 -14.55 -10.78 -11.05
CA SER A 648 -14.32 -9.34 -11.05
C SER A 648 -15.60 -8.56 -11.25
N ILE A 649 -15.75 -7.46 -10.52
CA ILE A 649 -16.94 -6.60 -10.56
C ILE A 649 -16.73 -5.52 -11.61
N ALA A 650 -17.77 -5.26 -12.40
CA ALA A 650 -17.83 -4.15 -13.33
C ALA A 650 -19.27 -3.61 -13.45
N LEU A 651 -19.43 -2.53 -14.18
CA LEU A 651 -20.72 -1.97 -14.51
C LEU A 651 -21.20 -2.53 -15.85
N GLN A 652 -22.46 -2.92 -15.90
CA GLN A 652 -23.14 -3.27 -17.13
C GLN A 652 -24.31 -2.32 -17.37
N ASN A 653 -24.44 -1.79 -18.56
CA ASN A 653 -25.57 -0.94 -18.94
C ASN A 653 -26.73 -1.81 -19.40
N THR A 654 -27.72 -2.02 -18.55
CA THR A 654 -28.92 -2.82 -18.87
C THR A 654 -30.01 -2.00 -19.53
N GLY A 655 -29.97 -0.68 -19.40
CA GLY A 655 -30.91 0.24 -20.06
C GLY A 655 -30.62 0.41 -21.54
N VAL A 656 -29.31 0.26 -21.91
CA VAL A 656 -28.89 0.29 -23.31
C VAL A 656 -28.02 -0.96 -23.58
N PRO A 657 -28.66 -2.08 -23.91
CA PRO A 657 -27.92 -3.33 -24.20
C PRO A 657 -27.07 -3.20 -25.48
N PHE A 658 -26.07 -4.03 -25.64
CA PHE A 658 -25.16 -3.98 -26.80
C PHE A 658 -25.86 -4.13 -28.16
N SER A 659 -27.05 -4.72 -28.19
CA SER A 659 -27.91 -4.81 -29.39
C SER A 659 -28.41 -3.46 -29.88
N GLN A 660 -28.35 -2.42 -29.05
CA GLN A 660 -28.69 -1.03 -29.41
C GLN A 660 -27.51 -0.26 -30.04
N TYR A 661 -26.43 -0.95 -30.37
CA TYR A 661 -25.27 -0.36 -31.00
C TYR A 661 -25.02 -0.99 -32.36
N MET A 662 -24.78 -0.16 -33.36
CA MET A 662 -24.44 -0.58 -34.71
C MET A 662 -22.93 -0.49 -34.94
N PRO A 663 -22.28 -1.54 -35.48
CA PRO A 663 -20.88 -1.50 -35.82
C PRO A 663 -20.61 -0.54 -36.96
N VAL A 664 -19.59 0.29 -36.80
CA VAL A 664 -19.11 1.28 -37.78
C VAL A 664 -17.61 1.09 -37.96
N GLN A 665 -17.16 1.07 -39.20
CA GLN A 665 -15.73 1.11 -39.49
C GLN A 665 -15.25 2.56 -39.32
N TYR A 666 -14.42 2.80 -38.32
CA TYR A 666 -13.89 4.10 -37.99
C TYR A 666 -12.41 4.20 -38.38
N PRO A 667 -11.99 5.22 -39.12
CA PRO A 667 -10.60 5.39 -39.51
C PRO A 667 -9.73 5.75 -38.30
N ASP A 668 -8.70 4.99 -38.10
CA ASP A 668 -7.66 5.28 -37.10
C ASP A 668 -6.40 5.72 -37.85
N PRO A 669 -5.98 6.98 -37.70
CA PRO A 669 -4.86 7.55 -38.45
C PRO A 669 -3.48 7.14 -37.90
N GLY A 670 -3.39 5.97 -37.28
CA GLY A 670 -2.11 5.45 -36.82
C GLY A 670 -1.51 6.18 -35.63
N ASN A 671 -0.19 6.04 -35.44
CA ASN A 671 0.54 6.60 -34.30
C ASN A 671 0.79 8.12 -34.47
N ASP A 672 0.95 8.57 -35.71
CA ASP A 672 1.24 9.97 -36.04
C ASP A 672 0.00 10.86 -36.06
N GLY A 673 -1.19 10.25 -36.13
CA GLY A 673 -2.45 10.96 -36.22
C GLY A 673 -2.71 11.63 -37.58
N ILE A 674 -1.98 11.23 -38.62
CA ILE A 674 -2.07 11.80 -39.97
C ILE A 674 -2.74 10.79 -40.89
N PRO A 675 -3.95 11.04 -41.40
CA PRO A 675 -4.61 10.13 -42.32
C PRO A 675 -3.83 9.95 -43.63
N GLY A 676 -3.79 8.72 -44.15
CA GLY A 676 -3.15 8.37 -45.42
C GLY A 676 -1.71 7.88 -45.27
N THR A 677 -1.27 7.55 -44.05
CA THR A 677 0.05 7.00 -43.76
C THR A 677 0.02 5.48 -43.66
N ALA A 678 1.21 4.84 -43.54
CA ALA A 678 1.34 3.38 -43.61
C ALA A 678 0.83 2.66 -42.39
N ASP A 679 0.66 3.35 -41.27
CA ASP A 679 0.18 2.80 -39.99
C ASP A 679 -1.31 3.04 -39.72
N ASP A 680 -2.02 3.59 -40.72
CA ASP A 680 -3.47 3.72 -40.68
C ASP A 680 -4.15 2.36 -40.58
N GLN A 681 -5.21 2.28 -39.82
CA GLN A 681 -6.04 1.09 -39.71
C GLN A 681 -7.52 1.44 -39.58
N MET A 682 -8.39 0.46 -39.78
CA MET A 682 -9.81 0.59 -39.53
C MET A 682 -10.14 -0.11 -38.21
N LEU A 683 -10.78 0.61 -37.28
CA LEU A 683 -11.31 0.05 -36.03
C LEU A 683 -12.82 -0.16 -36.16
N THR A 684 -13.28 -1.32 -35.74
CA THR A 684 -14.73 -1.54 -35.58
C THR A 684 -15.15 -0.90 -34.27
N LEU A 685 -15.86 0.21 -34.37
CA LEU A 685 -16.48 0.92 -33.25
C LEU A 685 -18.00 0.80 -33.32
N TYR A 686 -18.68 1.21 -32.25
CA TYR A 686 -20.11 0.97 -32.11
C TYR A 686 -20.83 2.29 -31.85
N ASN A 687 -21.70 2.68 -32.78
CA ASN A 687 -22.53 3.88 -32.68
C ASN A 687 -23.90 3.49 -32.08
N GLN A 688 -24.29 4.21 -31.01
CA GLN A 688 -25.54 3.97 -30.30
C GLN A 688 -26.75 4.38 -31.15
N ASP A 689 -27.81 3.58 -31.11
CA ASP A 689 -29.09 3.94 -31.73
C ASP A 689 -29.67 5.21 -31.09
N PRO A 690 -30.04 6.24 -31.89
CA PRO A 690 -30.59 7.47 -31.35
C PRO A 690 -31.80 7.31 -30.43
N SER A 691 -32.63 6.30 -30.66
CA SER A 691 -33.80 6.02 -29.84
C SER A 691 -33.50 5.53 -28.42
N SER A 692 -32.28 5.06 -28.19
CA SER A 692 -31.82 4.55 -26.89
C SER A 692 -31.03 5.56 -26.07
N LEU A 693 -30.78 6.77 -26.59
CA LEU A 693 -30.05 7.82 -25.88
C LEU A 693 -30.79 8.22 -24.60
N GLY A 694 -30.04 8.38 -23.51
CA GLY A 694 -30.54 8.76 -22.20
C GLY A 694 -31.28 7.66 -21.44
N HIS A 695 -31.36 6.44 -21.96
CA HIS A 695 -32.01 5.29 -21.32
C HIS A 695 -31.07 4.46 -20.46
N ASP A 696 -29.86 4.95 -20.18
CA ASP A 696 -28.86 4.21 -19.42
C ASP A 696 -29.38 3.77 -18.05
N PHE A 697 -29.08 2.53 -17.70
CA PHE A 697 -29.27 2.00 -16.36
C PHE A 697 -28.11 1.07 -16.00
N LEU A 698 -27.26 1.55 -15.10
CA LEU A 698 -25.98 0.90 -14.81
C LEU A 698 -26.16 -0.10 -13.65
N VAL A 699 -25.86 -1.37 -13.89
CA VAL A 699 -25.92 -2.42 -12.88
C VAL A 699 -24.51 -2.87 -12.49
N LEU A 700 -24.20 -2.76 -11.21
CA LEU A 700 -22.96 -3.31 -10.65
C LEU A 700 -23.12 -4.83 -10.52
N THR A 701 -22.32 -5.61 -11.25
CA THR A 701 -22.46 -7.08 -11.34
C THR A 701 -21.11 -7.76 -11.62
N ASN A 702 -21.12 -9.09 -11.78
CA ASN A 702 -19.95 -9.89 -12.16
C ASN A 702 -20.07 -10.35 -13.63
N PRO A 703 -19.55 -9.61 -14.61
CA PRO A 703 -19.74 -9.94 -16.03
C PRO A 703 -18.78 -11.05 -16.53
N GLY A 704 -18.16 -11.82 -15.64
CA GLY A 704 -17.29 -12.94 -16.01
C GLY A 704 -15.83 -12.54 -16.33
N LEU A 705 -15.44 -11.31 -16.03
CA LEU A 705 -14.06 -10.84 -16.23
C LEU A 705 -13.09 -11.53 -15.28
N ARG A 706 -11.88 -11.74 -15.76
CA ARG A 706 -10.78 -12.40 -15.04
C ARG A 706 -9.50 -11.62 -15.18
N ALA A 707 -8.62 -11.77 -14.18
CA ALA A 707 -7.24 -11.32 -14.25
C ALA A 707 -6.31 -12.43 -13.79
N SER A 708 -5.08 -12.41 -14.27
CA SER A 708 -4.08 -13.38 -13.85
C SER A 708 -2.70 -12.74 -13.77
N TYR A 709 -1.92 -13.16 -12.79
CA TYR A 709 -0.50 -12.86 -12.65
C TYR A 709 0.31 -14.14 -12.62
N LYS A 710 1.47 -14.12 -13.24
CA LYS A 710 2.50 -15.15 -13.13
C LYS A 710 3.87 -14.50 -13.08
N GLY A 711 4.74 -15.00 -12.21
CA GLY A 711 6.09 -14.44 -12.11
C GLY A 711 6.97 -15.20 -11.14
N PHE A 712 8.20 -14.77 -11.04
CA PHE A 712 9.14 -15.27 -10.06
C PHE A 712 9.94 -14.12 -9.42
N GLN A 713 10.49 -14.40 -8.26
CA GLN A 713 11.39 -13.51 -7.54
C GLN A 713 12.60 -14.27 -7.06
N ALA A 714 13.78 -13.72 -7.32
CA ALA A 714 15.04 -14.15 -6.75
C ALA A 714 15.55 -13.10 -5.77
N LEU A 715 16.09 -13.54 -4.63
CA LEU A 715 16.64 -12.67 -3.59
C LEU A 715 17.97 -13.25 -3.08
N VAL A 716 18.96 -12.39 -2.94
CA VAL A 716 20.25 -12.71 -2.33
C VAL A 716 20.52 -11.68 -1.22
N GLN A 717 20.81 -12.16 -0.03
CA GLN A 717 21.20 -11.35 1.12
C GLN A 717 22.55 -11.83 1.63
N LEU A 718 23.50 -10.92 1.75
CA LEU A 718 24.87 -11.20 2.18
C LEU A 718 25.25 -10.31 3.37
N ARG A 719 25.66 -10.91 4.47
CA ARG A 719 26.21 -10.24 5.65
C ARG A 719 27.67 -10.64 5.86
N LEU A 720 28.57 -9.77 5.44
CA LEU A 720 30.00 -9.96 5.67
C LEU A 720 30.43 -9.21 6.95
N ARG A 721 30.33 -9.89 8.12
CA ARG A 721 30.55 -9.30 9.44
C ARG A 721 29.49 -8.24 9.81
N THR A 722 29.66 -7.52 10.90
CA THR A 722 28.75 -6.49 11.41
C THR A 722 28.82 -5.15 10.66
N TRP A 723 29.72 -5.02 9.71
CA TRP A 723 30.02 -3.76 9.03
C TRP A 723 29.74 -3.75 7.52
N TRP A 724 29.34 -4.89 6.95
CA TRP A 724 28.88 -5.00 5.55
C TRP A 724 27.58 -5.76 5.46
N GLU A 725 26.58 -5.14 4.84
CA GLU A 725 25.32 -5.77 4.49
C GLU A 725 24.96 -5.44 3.04
N PHE A 726 24.55 -6.44 2.30
CA PHE A 726 24.15 -6.33 0.91
C PHE A 726 22.91 -7.17 0.67
N SER A 727 21.93 -6.62 -0.03
CA SER A 727 20.75 -7.35 -0.51
C SER A 727 20.50 -7.00 -1.97
N ALA A 728 20.22 -8.00 -2.78
CA ALA A 728 19.82 -7.82 -4.17
C ALA A 728 18.60 -8.69 -4.46
N SER A 729 17.62 -8.12 -5.11
CA SER A 729 16.42 -8.83 -5.58
C SER A 729 16.20 -8.60 -7.06
N PHE A 730 15.63 -9.61 -7.70
CA PHE A 730 15.17 -9.56 -9.07
C PHE A 730 13.79 -10.20 -9.15
N THR A 731 12.83 -9.50 -9.72
CA THR A 731 11.47 -9.98 -9.93
C THR A 731 11.11 -9.84 -11.40
N ALA A 732 10.57 -10.92 -11.97
CA ALA A 732 10.02 -10.91 -13.32
C ALA A 732 8.60 -11.44 -13.29
N GLY A 733 7.69 -10.79 -14.02
CA GLY A 733 6.30 -11.18 -14.00
C GLY A 733 5.45 -10.52 -15.08
N GLN A 734 4.21 -10.99 -15.17
CA GLN A 734 3.22 -10.46 -16.10
C GLN A 734 1.83 -10.55 -15.49
N THR A 735 1.10 -9.43 -15.54
CA THR A 735 -0.31 -9.34 -15.18
C THR A 735 -1.14 -9.11 -16.44
N LEU A 736 -2.12 -9.96 -16.68
CA LEU A 736 -3.07 -9.82 -17.79
C LEU A 736 -4.48 -9.67 -17.25
N ALA A 737 -5.21 -8.69 -17.78
CA ALA A 737 -6.58 -8.39 -17.37
C ALA A 737 -7.36 -7.68 -18.46
N HIS A 738 -8.67 -7.60 -18.28
CA HIS A 738 -9.53 -6.67 -19.01
C HIS A 738 -9.69 -5.40 -18.19
N THR A 739 -9.37 -4.26 -18.77
CA THR A 739 -9.47 -2.94 -18.12
C THR A 739 -10.07 -1.91 -19.06
N GLY A 740 -10.66 -0.86 -18.49
CA GLY A 740 -11.28 0.23 -19.27
C GLY A 740 -10.27 1.05 -20.08
N PRO A 741 -10.72 1.87 -21.03
CA PRO A 741 -9.84 2.75 -21.79
C PRO A 741 -9.16 3.76 -20.86
N GLY A 742 -7.85 3.90 -21.02
CA GLY A 742 -7.01 4.83 -20.24
C GLY A 742 -5.73 4.17 -19.72
N ASN A 743 -4.81 5.00 -19.28
CA ASN A 743 -3.46 4.62 -18.89
C ASN A 743 -3.11 4.98 -17.43
N SER A 744 -4.10 5.34 -16.63
CA SER A 744 -3.89 5.66 -15.19
C SER A 744 -4.14 4.44 -14.29
N PRO A 745 -3.65 4.44 -13.05
CA PRO A 745 -3.93 3.38 -12.09
C PRO A 745 -5.42 3.27 -11.68
N PHE A 746 -6.23 4.26 -12.02
CA PHE A 746 -7.69 4.23 -11.81
C PHE A 746 -8.47 3.68 -13.01
N GLN A 747 -7.85 3.61 -14.17
CA GLN A 747 -8.46 3.14 -15.42
C GLN A 747 -7.92 1.77 -15.83
N ASN A 748 -6.64 1.52 -15.58
CA ASN A 748 -5.95 0.30 -15.97
C ASN A 748 -5.59 -0.57 -14.75
N ASP A 749 -6.60 -0.86 -13.91
CA ASP A 749 -6.51 -1.73 -12.73
C ASP A 749 -7.79 -2.56 -12.58
N THR A 750 -7.69 -3.78 -12.06
CA THR A 750 -8.79 -4.75 -11.99
C THR A 750 -9.74 -4.56 -10.82
N GLY A 751 -9.27 -3.96 -9.73
CA GLY A 751 -10.07 -3.78 -8.51
C GLY A 751 -10.82 -2.46 -8.48
N PHE A 752 -10.47 -1.52 -9.35
CA PHE A 752 -11.20 -0.27 -9.43
C PHE A 752 -12.39 -0.43 -10.38
N VAL A 753 -13.63 -0.36 -9.86
CA VAL A 753 -14.84 -0.40 -10.69
C VAL A 753 -14.79 0.79 -11.65
N ASN A 754 -14.59 0.46 -12.88
CA ASN A 754 -14.49 1.38 -13.98
C ASN A 754 -15.69 1.23 -14.93
N THR A 755 -15.66 1.94 -16.01
CA THR A 755 -16.69 1.93 -17.04
C THR A 755 -16.60 0.74 -18.01
N LEU A 756 -15.85 -0.29 -17.70
CA LEU A 756 -15.74 -1.49 -18.52
C LEU A 756 -17.11 -2.19 -18.62
N ALA A 757 -17.51 -2.59 -19.82
CA ALA A 757 -18.79 -3.20 -20.16
C ALA A 757 -20.03 -2.28 -20.06
N ILE A 758 -19.85 -0.95 -19.92
CA ILE A 758 -20.97 -0.01 -20.05
C ILE A 758 -21.45 0.09 -21.52
N ASP A 759 -20.51 0.05 -22.42
CA ASP A 759 -20.71 0.24 -23.86
C ASP A 759 -19.72 -0.66 -24.60
N PRO A 760 -20.04 -1.21 -25.78
CA PRO A 760 -19.15 -2.11 -26.49
C PRO A 760 -17.81 -1.46 -26.88
N ASN A 761 -17.70 -0.14 -27.02
CA ASN A 761 -16.45 0.53 -27.31
C ASN A 761 -15.45 0.45 -26.13
N THR A 762 -15.93 0.33 -24.90
CA THR A 762 -15.06 0.17 -23.72
C THR A 762 -14.34 -1.19 -23.70
N LEU A 763 -14.84 -2.18 -24.46
CA LEU A 763 -14.25 -3.50 -24.61
C LEU A 763 -13.24 -3.59 -25.76
N VAL A 764 -13.19 -2.59 -26.63
CA VAL A 764 -12.23 -2.55 -27.74
C VAL A 764 -10.81 -2.52 -27.16
N MET A 765 -9.98 -3.48 -27.56
CA MET A 765 -8.60 -3.63 -27.08
C MET A 765 -8.46 -3.62 -25.53
N SER A 766 -9.50 -4.08 -24.79
CA SER A 766 -9.53 -4.01 -23.33
C SER A 766 -8.59 -5.00 -22.65
N GLN A 767 -8.25 -6.11 -23.31
CA GLN A 767 -7.34 -7.12 -22.76
C GLN A 767 -5.89 -6.68 -22.91
N GLY A 768 -5.13 -6.69 -21.82
CA GLY A 768 -3.73 -6.31 -21.82
C GLY A 768 -3.09 -6.35 -20.44
N ARG A 769 -1.92 -5.76 -20.34
CA ARG A 769 -1.17 -5.62 -19.09
C ARG A 769 -1.78 -4.50 -18.23
N THR A 770 -1.74 -4.66 -16.91
CA THR A 770 -2.23 -3.64 -15.99
C THR A 770 -1.18 -2.53 -15.75
N TYR A 771 -1.61 -1.39 -15.20
CA TYR A 771 -0.74 -0.23 -14.95
C TYR A 771 0.51 -0.57 -14.13
N PHE A 772 0.38 -1.40 -13.09
CA PHE A 772 1.49 -1.77 -12.21
C PHE A 772 2.34 -2.92 -12.72
N ASP A 773 2.01 -3.47 -13.87
CA ASP A 773 2.80 -4.56 -14.43
C ASP A 773 4.16 -4.04 -14.92
N ARG A 774 5.22 -4.60 -14.36
CA ARG A 774 6.60 -4.38 -14.80
C ARG A 774 7.17 -5.74 -15.21
N GLY A 775 7.65 -5.85 -16.44
CA GLY A 775 8.22 -7.08 -16.93
C GLY A 775 9.37 -7.56 -16.06
N TYR A 776 10.24 -6.62 -15.70
CA TYR A 776 11.42 -6.87 -14.87
C TYR A 776 11.60 -5.76 -13.84
N MET A 777 12.04 -6.15 -12.64
CA MET A 777 12.39 -5.25 -11.56
C MET A 777 13.64 -5.75 -10.86
N GLY A 778 14.52 -4.82 -10.51
CA GLY A 778 15.72 -5.08 -9.71
C GLY A 778 15.84 -4.08 -8.58
N LYS A 779 16.15 -4.55 -7.36
CA LYS A 779 16.41 -3.68 -6.21
C LYS A 779 17.66 -4.15 -5.50
N ILE A 780 18.55 -3.21 -5.19
CA ILE A 780 19.83 -3.48 -4.51
C ILE A 780 19.93 -2.53 -3.33
N THR A 781 20.27 -3.05 -2.16
CA THR A 781 20.66 -2.27 -1.00
C THR A 781 22.07 -2.67 -0.57
N ALA A 782 22.88 -1.69 -0.22
CA ALA A 782 24.22 -1.89 0.29
C ALA A 782 24.46 -0.98 1.49
N TYR A 783 25.13 -1.49 2.50
CA TYR A 783 25.51 -0.75 3.70
C TYR A 783 26.93 -1.09 4.11
N TYR A 784 27.68 -0.08 4.48
CA TYR A 784 29.04 -0.19 5.00
C TYR A 784 29.21 0.69 6.23
N ALA A 785 29.48 0.07 7.39
CA ALA A 785 29.88 0.77 8.60
C ALA A 785 31.39 1.00 8.62
N ALA A 786 31.79 2.22 8.42
CA ALA A 786 33.21 2.62 8.44
C ALA A 786 33.69 2.93 9.87
N PRO A 787 35.01 2.96 10.12
CA PRO A 787 35.57 3.39 11.40
C PRO A 787 35.14 4.81 11.81
N ARG A 788 35.24 5.09 13.11
CA ARG A 788 34.95 6.42 13.71
C ARG A 788 33.49 6.88 13.58
N GLY A 789 32.54 5.93 13.46
CA GLY A 789 31.10 6.23 13.42
C GLY A 789 30.58 6.70 12.07
N PHE A 790 31.38 6.63 11.00
CA PHE A 790 30.87 6.86 9.66
C PHE A 790 30.13 5.63 9.11
N TYR A 791 29.15 5.84 8.27
CA TYR A 791 28.59 4.80 7.43
C TYR A 791 28.16 5.34 6.06
N LEU A 792 28.23 4.46 5.09
CA LEU A 792 27.81 4.68 3.72
C LEU A 792 26.73 3.67 3.39
N ALA A 793 25.63 4.13 2.82
CA ALA A 793 24.56 3.26 2.37
C ALA A 793 24.08 3.66 0.98
N ALA A 794 23.62 2.69 0.21
CA ALA A 794 23.08 2.91 -1.12
C ALA A 794 21.84 2.06 -1.35
N VAL A 795 20.90 2.61 -2.08
CA VAL A 795 19.72 1.92 -2.62
C VAL A 795 19.70 2.16 -4.12
N ALA A 796 19.69 1.08 -4.90
CA ALA A 796 19.54 1.16 -6.34
C ALA A 796 18.28 0.43 -6.77
N THR A 797 17.51 1.03 -7.66
CA THR A 797 16.29 0.45 -8.22
C THR A 797 16.34 0.44 -9.73
N TYR A 798 15.76 -0.59 -10.29
CA TYR A 798 15.50 -0.74 -11.72
C TYR A 798 14.06 -1.22 -11.90
N PHE A 799 13.30 -0.54 -12.74
CA PHE A 799 11.96 -0.94 -13.17
C PHE A 799 11.89 -0.87 -14.69
N ASP A 800 11.37 -1.93 -15.28
CA ASP A 800 10.95 -1.89 -16.68
C ASP A 800 9.85 -0.85 -16.88
N GLY A 801 9.68 -0.34 -18.10
CA GLY A 801 8.71 0.71 -18.40
C GLY A 801 7.27 0.34 -18.04
N ALA A 802 6.49 1.33 -17.63
CA ALA A 802 5.05 1.15 -17.41
C ALA A 802 4.33 0.87 -18.72
N PRO A 803 3.50 -0.18 -18.80
CA PRO A 803 2.74 -0.47 -20.02
C PRO A 803 1.63 0.56 -20.20
N PHE A 804 1.42 0.98 -21.43
CA PHE A 804 0.30 1.84 -21.81
C PHE A 804 -0.24 1.49 -23.20
N GLY A 805 -1.47 1.93 -23.49
CA GLY A 805 -2.10 1.77 -24.80
C GLY A 805 -2.29 3.11 -25.47
N ARG A 806 -2.29 3.14 -26.81
CA ARG A 806 -2.66 4.31 -27.58
C ARG A 806 -4.17 4.55 -27.49
N LEU A 807 -4.55 5.78 -27.22
CA LEU A 807 -5.92 6.25 -27.13
C LEU A 807 -6.28 7.07 -28.37
N LEU A 808 -7.38 6.70 -28.99
CA LEU A 808 -7.96 7.44 -30.11
C LEU A 808 -9.16 8.23 -29.59
N PHE A 809 -9.19 9.51 -29.88
CA PHE A 809 -10.36 10.35 -29.66
C PHE A 809 -11.38 10.14 -30.79
N VAL A 810 -12.60 9.78 -30.43
CA VAL A 810 -13.71 9.51 -31.33
C VAL A 810 -14.77 10.59 -31.18
N ASN A 811 -15.18 11.19 -32.26
CA ASN A 811 -16.23 12.19 -32.31
C ASN A 811 -17.22 11.90 -33.46
N GLY A 812 -18.41 12.53 -33.41
CA GLY A 812 -19.44 12.38 -34.43
C GLY A 812 -20.42 11.22 -34.21
N PHE A 813 -20.27 10.43 -33.12
CA PHE A 813 -21.21 9.39 -32.78
C PHE A 813 -22.41 9.93 -31.99
N ASN A 814 -23.52 9.20 -32.01
CA ASN A 814 -24.78 9.64 -31.39
C ASN A 814 -24.65 9.82 -29.87
N GLN A 815 -23.88 8.95 -29.21
CA GLN A 815 -23.61 8.99 -27.77
C GLN A 815 -22.64 10.11 -27.35
N GLY A 816 -22.13 10.93 -28.26
CA GLY A 816 -21.18 12.01 -27.97
C GLY A 816 -19.72 11.57 -28.12
N PRO A 817 -18.74 12.44 -27.79
CA PRO A 817 -17.33 12.17 -27.91
C PRO A 817 -16.83 11.24 -26.78
N PHE A 818 -15.84 10.38 -27.12
CA PHE A 818 -15.21 9.47 -26.16
C PHE A 818 -13.80 9.07 -26.60
N PHE A 819 -13.06 8.44 -25.70
CA PHE A 819 -11.79 7.79 -26.02
C PHE A 819 -11.95 6.28 -26.12
N VAL A 820 -11.24 5.69 -27.08
CA VAL A 820 -11.14 4.24 -27.24
C VAL A 820 -9.68 3.83 -27.29
N ARG A 821 -9.35 2.62 -26.83
CA ARG A 821 -8.03 2.04 -27.07
C ARG A 821 -7.89 1.66 -28.54
N ALA A 822 -6.87 2.18 -29.19
CA ALA A 822 -6.50 1.80 -30.55
C ALA A 822 -5.41 0.73 -30.60
N THR A 823 -4.73 0.49 -29.47
CA THR A 823 -3.76 -0.60 -29.31
C THR A 823 -3.93 -1.28 -27.95
N PRO A 824 -3.67 -2.61 -27.84
CA PRO A 824 -3.68 -3.30 -26.55
C PRO A 824 -2.57 -2.79 -25.64
N VAL A 825 -2.81 -2.78 -24.34
CA VAL A 825 -1.79 -2.36 -23.36
C VAL A 825 -0.70 -3.42 -23.24
N GLY A 826 0.56 -3.06 -23.51
CA GLY A 826 1.72 -3.90 -23.24
C GLY A 826 1.73 -5.29 -23.90
N HIS A 827 0.98 -5.49 -24.97
CA HIS A 827 1.03 -6.72 -25.80
C HIS A 827 2.29 -6.71 -26.68
N PRO A 828 2.72 -7.83 -27.29
CA PRO A 828 3.71 -7.78 -28.36
C PRO A 828 3.31 -6.74 -29.41
N GLY A 829 4.09 -5.65 -29.56
CA GLY A 829 3.72 -4.46 -30.32
C GLY A 829 3.01 -3.36 -29.49
N GLY A 830 2.70 -3.60 -28.21
CA GLY A 830 2.22 -2.59 -27.28
C GLY A 830 3.35 -1.71 -26.74
N PHE A 831 2.97 -0.58 -26.16
CA PHE A 831 3.89 0.45 -25.72
C PHE A 831 4.20 0.34 -24.22
N GLN A 832 5.44 0.68 -23.88
CA GLN A 832 5.91 0.86 -22.51
C GLN A 832 6.65 2.20 -22.43
N THR A 833 6.61 2.87 -21.29
CA THR A 833 7.45 4.03 -21.01
C THR A 833 8.93 3.63 -21.05
N GLN A 834 9.82 4.56 -20.86
CA GLN A 834 11.24 4.24 -20.69
C GLN A 834 11.44 3.42 -19.40
N LEU A 835 12.53 2.64 -19.35
CA LEU A 835 12.98 2.04 -18.11
C LEU A 835 13.29 3.14 -17.08
N ASN A 836 12.96 2.89 -15.82
CA ASN A 836 13.27 3.79 -14.72
C ASN A 836 14.31 3.16 -13.80
N ALA A 837 15.35 3.91 -13.52
CA ALA A 837 16.40 3.47 -12.60
C ALA A 837 16.84 4.63 -11.71
N THR A 838 17.10 4.36 -10.45
CA THR A 838 17.65 5.34 -9.51
C THR A 838 18.78 4.72 -8.69
N ILE A 839 19.72 5.55 -8.28
CA ILE A 839 20.71 5.21 -7.28
C ILE A 839 20.70 6.33 -6.25
N ASP A 840 20.35 5.98 -5.02
CA ASP A 840 20.33 6.87 -3.88
C ASP A 840 21.43 6.51 -2.91
N VAL A 841 22.11 7.52 -2.35
CA VAL A 841 23.25 7.30 -1.47
C VAL A 841 23.07 8.11 -0.19
N ARG A 842 23.41 7.52 0.95
CA ARG A 842 23.51 8.18 2.25
C ARG A 842 24.94 8.10 2.77
N LEU A 843 25.51 9.23 3.11
CA LEU A 843 26.68 9.34 3.97
C LEU A 843 26.21 9.85 5.34
N ALA A 844 26.60 9.17 6.40
CA ALA A 844 26.24 9.62 7.72
C ALA A 844 27.35 9.38 8.74
N ARG A 845 27.25 10.10 9.86
CA ARG A 845 28.19 9.98 10.97
C ARG A 845 27.47 10.06 12.30
N ASP A 846 27.75 9.10 13.17
CA ASP A 846 27.30 9.07 14.55
C ASP A 846 28.34 9.68 15.49
N PHE A 847 27.89 10.65 16.28
CA PHE A 847 28.68 11.29 17.34
C PHE A 847 28.12 10.82 18.68
N ARG A 848 28.90 10.10 19.45
CA ARG A 848 28.55 9.72 20.82
C ARG A 848 28.71 10.91 21.75
N LEU A 849 27.60 11.33 22.36
CA LEU A 849 27.55 12.40 23.37
C LEU A 849 27.44 11.75 24.75
N GLU A 850 27.68 12.53 25.82
CA GLU A 850 27.49 12.08 27.21
C GLU A 850 26.05 11.55 27.44
N ARG A 851 25.07 12.17 26.78
CA ARG A 851 23.66 11.73 26.82
C ARG A 851 23.16 11.48 25.40
N GLY A 852 23.39 10.25 24.93
CA GLY A 852 22.82 9.77 23.66
C GLY A 852 23.77 9.89 22.46
N THR A 853 23.18 9.76 21.29
CA THR A 853 23.89 9.77 19.99
C THR A 853 23.28 10.84 19.09
N LEU A 854 24.12 11.71 18.56
CA LEU A 854 23.77 12.65 17.49
C LEU A 854 24.24 12.04 16.16
N SER A 855 23.34 11.88 15.21
CA SER A 855 23.66 11.42 13.87
C SER A 855 23.46 12.55 12.86
N ALA A 856 24.43 12.78 12.02
CA ALA A 856 24.34 13.73 10.91
C ALA A 856 24.28 12.95 9.58
N TYR A 857 23.43 13.41 8.65
CA TYR A 857 23.14 12.74 7.39
C TYR A 857 23.31 13.66 6.19
N LEU A 858 23.87 13.12 5.14
CA LEU A 858 23.80 13.66 3.79
C LEU A 858 23.22 12.59 2.87
N ASP A 859 22.06 12.85 2.34
CA ASP A 859 21.42 12.00 1.34
C ASP A 859 21.56 12.64 -0.04
N VAL A 860 21.84 11.83 -1.04
CA VAL A 860 21.84 12.21 -2.45
C VAL A 860 20.92 11.26 -3.18
N PHE A 861 19.79 11.75 -3.63
CA PHE A 861 18.79 10.98 -4.39
C PHE A 861 19.01 11.18 -5.88
N ASN A 862 18.78 10.11 -6.67
CA ASN A 862 19.02 10.08 -8.11
C ASN A 862 20.43 10.63 -8.46
N ILE A 863 21.49 10.05 -7.87
CA ILE A 863 22.87 10.55 -7.99
C ILE A 863 23.33 10.67 -9.44
N MET A 864 22.80 9.82 -10.33
CA MET A 864 23.10 9.82 -11.75
C MET A 864 22.39 10.95 -12.51
N ASN A 865 21.40 11.60 -11.86
CA ASN A 865 20.58 12.65 -12.45
C ASN A 865 19.85 12.22 -13.74
N TRP A 866 19.35 10.98 -13.75
CA TRP A 866 18.56 10.45 -14.87
C TRP A 866 17.22 11.18 -14.98
N SER A 867 16.68 11.24 -16.20
CA SER A 867 15.40 11.87 -16.53
C SER A 867 14.57 10.97 -17.46
N SER A 868 14.45 9.70 -17.07
CA SER A 868 13.63 8.75 -17.81
C SER A 868 12.13 9.13 -17.73
N ASN A 869 11.41 8.88 -18.82
CA ASN A 869 9.97 9.11 -18.86
C ASN A 869 9.26 8.16 -17.89
N THR A 870 8.56 8.69 -16.91
CA THR A 870 7.72 7.91 -15.99
C THR A 870 6.30 7.76 -16.49
N GLN A 871 5.81 8.75 -17.23
CA GLN A 871 4.56 8.71 -17.97
C GLN A 871 4.75 9.38 -19.33
N GLU A 872 4.04 8.88 -20.35
CA GLU A 872 4.07 9.40 -21.72
C GLU A 872 2.65 9.68 -22.23
N SER A 873 2.55 10.55 -23.20
CA SER A 873 1.26 10.83 -23.86
C SER A 873 0.74 9.56 -24.53
N GLY A 874 -0.45 9.13 -24.15
CA GLY A 874 -1.15 8.02 -24.79
C GLY A 874 -2.08 8.45 -25.94
N LEU A 875 -2.26 9.75 -26.18
CA LEU A 875 -3.18 10.26 -27.18
C LEU A 875 -2.58 10.16 -28.58
N THR A 876 -3.33 9.60 -29.52
CA THR A 876 -2.98 9.54 -30.96
C THR A 876 -2.54 10.90 -31.47
N GLY A 877 -1.43 10.95 -32.21
CA GLY A 877 -0.90 12.16 -32.81
C GLY A 877 0.60 12.37 -32.54
N PRO A 878 1.15 13.55 -32.93
CA PRO A 878 2.59 13.81 -32.84
C PRO A 878 3.20 13.56 -31.46
N ALA A 879 2.48 13.87 -30.39
CA ALA A 879 2.96 13.66 -29.02
C ALA A 879 3.12 12.17 -28.69
N PHE A 880 2.25 11.30 -29.24
CA PHE A 880 2.40 9.85 -29.10
C PHE A 880 3.57 9.33 -29.92
N LEU A 881 3.64 9.71 -31.20
CA LEU A 881 4.70 9.28 -32.11
C LEU A 881 6.10 9.66 -31.58
N LEU A 882 6.25 10.87 -31.08
CA LEU A 882 7.52 11.38 -30.54
C LEU A 882 7.81 10.93 -29.11
N ARG A 883 6.90 10.19 -28.49
CA ARG A 883 7.04 9.70 -27.10
C ARG A 883 7.20 10.87 -26.11
N VAL A 884 6.39 11.91 -26.26
CA VAL A 884 6.45 13.11 -25.41
C VAL A 884 6.12 12.73 -23.97
N PRO A 885 7.03 12.99 -23.01
CA PRO A 885 6.76 12.70 -21.61
C PRO A 885 5.68 13.61 -21.05
N LEU A 886 4.81 13.05 -20.21
CA LEU A 886 3.94 13.80 -19.31
C LEU A 886 4.67 14.08 -17.99
N THR A 887 5.48 13.12 -17.53
CA THR A 887 6.32 13.23 -16.36
C THR A 887 7.64 12.50 -16.59
N VAL A 888 8.70 12.97 -15.96
CA VAL A 888 10.02 12.33 -15.92
C VAL A 888 10.46 12.12 -14.47
N GLU A 889 11.49 11.31 -14.26
CA GLU A 889 12.12 11.17 -12.94
C GLU A 889 12.57 12.53 -12.41
N ALA A 890 12.34 12.78 -11.11
CA ALA A 890 12.75 14.03 -10.50
C ALA A 890 14.29 14.20 -10.49
N PRO A 891 14.80 15.42 -10.59
CA PRO A 891 16.23 15.69 -10.63
C PRO A 891 16.96 15.23 -9.37
N ARG A 892 18.28 15.04 -9.49
CA ARG A 892 19.16 14.76 -8.35
C ARG A 892 18.97 15.79 -7.26
N THR A 893 18.65 15.29 -6.05
CA THR A 893 18.34 16.14 -4.90
C THR A 893 19.24 15.78 -3.73
N PHE A 894 19.85 16.79 -3.11
CA PHE A 894 20.61 16.67 -1.86
C PHE A 894 19.69 17.00 -0.69
N ARG A 895 19.77 16.20 0.38
CA ARG A 895 19.04 16.44 1.63
C ARG A 895 19.99 16.32 2.81
N PHE A 896 19.98 17.30 3.68
CA PHE A 896 20.70 17.27 4.95
C PHE A 896 19.76 16.88 6.07
N GLY A 897 20.30 16.16 7.04
CA GLY A 897 19.53 15.74 8.21
C GLY A 897 20.39 15.61 9.45
N ALA A 898 19.72 15.73 10.58
CA ALA A 898 20.30 15.43 11.88
C ALA A 898 19.25 14.72 12.74
N SER A 899 19.68 13.76 13.55
CA SER A 899 18.84 13.15 14.56
C SER A 899 19.62 12.95 15.87
N TRP A 900 18.94 13.17 16.98
CA TRP A 900 19.49 12.95 18.31
C TRP A 900 18.61 12.00 19.08
N HIS A 901 19.21 10.99 19.73
CA HIS A 901 18.51 10.00 20.54
C HIS A 901 19.26 9.78 21.84
N PHE A 902 18.53 9.68 22.97
CA PHE A 902 19.07 9.45 24.31
C PHE A 902 18.32 8.34 25.05
#